data_c540ee7c327f3a1f80538d2ccf5af234
#
_entry.id   c540ee7c327f3a1f80538d2ccf5af234
#
_cell.length_a   1.000
_cell.length_b   1.000
_cell.length_c   1.000
_cell.angle_alpha   90.00
_cell.angle_beta   90.00
_cell.angle_gamma   90.00
#
_symmetry.space_group_name_H-M   'P 1'
#
loop_
_entity.id
_entity.type
_entity.pdbx_description
1 polymer ?
#
loop_
_entity_poly.entity_id
_entity_poly.type
_entity_poly.pdbx_seq_one_letter_code
_entity_poly.pdbx_strand_id
1 'polypeptide(L)'
;MKYRQLLFCRIKLEEYGERMKQKRNVKIKAILLILLVGILCALLADKMKNDFQKEEYSTKYIALSEVKAELAFSVYTPEEWEDYFAVYHKEYLTWEMTAQLLEKLGVSEQIPLEKQNRQAVKREEWTLIYEQILDYLDMERKVAQKEVLLLDTETAKDGVILITSEGDYFTELPEQWFTRWQAYDIYAMEETCIGVKGISEEETQLSNAYLKENAQGKLTFLYSGAVYEKEVGEIDTDFSLGVCDIVFSRGNVTALRMKQDGIEGALLSYDEQTIEIRDYGKIAHQGKLPVYQTYGEIQEKSISDIVLGNMNVEYITAGTEVCAILIREPAEINDIRVLLLGEDGSNFRSDIYLKCNTPSHLKCGDTEEDIAAETPVHVTDYLVNQEGKTFTLTPGEGGTVVICEPSGTAVSNPYSGSMEVRSYEQGYTLVNQVPFEQYLYAVVPSEMPVSYGAEALKAQAVCARSYAYIQLLRADLAEYGAHINDSTSYQVYNKVAQTAESVEAVEATRGKVLKYNGDVVEAYYFSTSMGYTDTAEIWNIEETANYGYLHKFCLNQSEYDGNLSNESEFLDYIKSDSEGFDSDIKYYRWFAAADFRDKTGEINEILKNRRSISEKNVVYYGSDGVTETDSPAELGEITSISVEERSASGSILTLKLQYEKGAVRVKTEYNIRKVLGALVKKIVYKDGSESENITMLPSAFCAVTAQEDGTLTLSGGGYGHGLGMSQNGANGMAQAGMSCEDILHAFYQDVEIADVNE
;
A
#
# COMPACT_ATOMS: atom_id res chain seq x y z
N MET A 1 -17.16 -37.09 14.55
CA MET A 1 -15.99 -37.51 15.36
C MET A 1 -16.40 -38.25 16.67
N LYS A 2 -17.34 -37.76 17.47
CA LYS A 2 -17.80 -38.36 18.73
C LYS A 2 -18.39 -39.79 18.58
N TYR A 3 -19.12 -40.08 17.51
CA TYR A 3 -19.68 -41.43 17.25
C TYR A 3 -18.62 -42.48 16.89
N ARG A 4 -17.52 -42.11 16.26
CA ARG A 4 -16.39 -43.01 15.97
C ARG A 4 -15.59 -43.37 17.23
N GLN A 5 -15.50 -42.49 18.23
CA GLN A 5 -14.82 -42.81 19.50
C GLN A 5 -15.61 -43.83 20.36
N LEU A 6 -16.93 -43.76 20.36
CA LEU A 6 -17.79 -44.73 21.06
C LEU A 6 -17.72 -46.14 20.40
N LEU A 7 -17.69 -46.17 19.07
CA LEU A 7 -17.53 -47.42 18.32
C LEU A 7 -16.15 -48.07 18.55
N PHE A 8 -15.09 -47.23 18.62
CA PHE A 8 -13.71 -47.69 18.88
C PHE A 8 -13.52 -48.22 20.31
N CYS A 9 -14.21 -47.65 21.31
CA CYS A 9 -14.23 -48.17 22.67
C CYS A 9 -14.96 -49.50 22.76
N ARG A 10 -16.06 -49.70 22.00
CA ARG A 10 -16.83 -50.96 21.99
C ARG A 10 -16.01 -52.12 21.36
N ILE A 11 -15.34 -51.88 20.25
CA ILE A 11 -14.50 -52.87 19.55
C ILE A 11 -13.28 -53.28 20.43
N LYS A 12 -12.62 -52.34 21.10
CA LYS A 12 -11.52 -52.67 22.04
C LYS A 12 -11.97 -53.42 23.27
N LEU A 13 -13.20 -53.24 23.74
CA LEU A 13 -13.75 -54.00 24.88
C LEU A 13 -14.08 -55.44 24.50
N GLU A 14 -14.54 -55.72 23.30
CA GLU A 14 -14.80 -57.05 22.80
C GLU A 14 -13.49 -57.85 22.58
N GLU A 15 -12.47 -57.21 21.99
CA GLU A 15 -11.12 -57.83 21.84
C GLU A 15 -10.43 -58.11 23.19
N TYR A 16 -10.59 -57.26 24.17
CA TYR A 16 -10.05 -57.45 25.52
C TYR A 16 -10.78 -58.55 26.29
N GLY A 17 -12.09 -58.71 26.09
CA GLY A 17 -12.91 -59.75 26.66
C GLY A 17 -12.53 -61.16 26.19
N GLU A 18 -12.14 -61.33 24.91
CA GLU A 18 -11.70 -62.60 24.38
C GLU A 18 -10.28 -63.04 24.86
N ARG A 19 -9.35 -62.10 25.00
CA ARG A 19 -7.99 -62.36 25.53
C ARG A 19 -7.97 -62.73 27.02
N MET A 20 -8.98 -62.35 27.79
CA MET A 20 -9.08 -62.59 29.23
C MET A 20 -9.72 -63.92 29.60
N LYS A 21 -10.36 -64.66 28.67
CA LYS A 21 -10.90 -66.04 28.89
C LYS A 21 -9.83 -67.09 29.15
N GLN A 22 -8.53 -66.79 28.93
CA GLN A 22 -7.43 -67.74 29.06
C GLN A 22 -6.66 -67.74 30.41
N LYS A 23 -6.95 -66.93 31.40
CA LYS A 23 -6.25 -66.95 32.72
C LYS A 23 -7.21 -66.86 33.91
N ARG A 24 -7.27 -67.99 34.68
CA ARG A 24 -8.26 -68.31 35.73
C ARG A 24 -8.24 -67.47 37.01
N ASN A 25 -7.33 -66.47 37.14
CA ASN A 25 -7.17 -65.63 38.34
C ASN A 25 -7.42 -64.12 38.15
N VAL A 26 -8.16 -63.70 37.08
CA VAL A 26 -8.34 -62.29 36.74
C VAL A 26 -9.82 -61.87 36.75
N LYS A 27 -10.75 -62.79 37.08
CA LYS A 27 -12.20 -62.53 36.98
C LYS A 27 -12.70 -61.33 37.80
N ILE A 28 -12.17 -61.11 39.00
CA ILE A 28 -12.63 -59.98 39.86
C ILE A 28 -12.14 -58.63 39.37
N LYS A 29 -10.87 -58.51 38.89
CA LYS A 29 -10.35 -57.25 38.33
C LYS A 29 -11.01 -56.90 36.98
N ALA A 30 -11.37 -57.90 36.19
CA ALA A 30 -12.07 -57.71 34.93
C ALA A 30 -13.52 -57.22 35.11
N ILE A 31 -14.23 -57.76 36.08
CA ILE A 31 -15.62 -57.30 36.41
C ILE A 31 -15.59 -55.86 36.96
N LEU A 32 -14.64 -55.52 37.81
CA LEU A 32 -14.45 -54.15 38.31
C LEU A 32 -14.08 -53.16 37.18
N LEU A 33 -13.24 -53.58 36.24
CA LEU A 33 -12.88 -52.75 35.09
C LEU A 33 -14.07 -52.54 34.13
N ILE A 34 -14.85 -53.58 33.88
CA ILE A 34 -16.06 -53.53 33.04
C ILE A 34 -17.14 -52.62 33.72
N LEU A 35 -17.28 -52.73 35.04
CA LEU A 35 -18.19 -51.84 35.81
C LEU A 35 -17.69 -50.37 35.76
N LEU A 36 -16.38 -50.15 35.94
CA LEU A 36 -15.79 -48.81 35.90
C LEU A 36 -15.91 -48.17 34.49
N VAL A 37 -15.71 -48.94 33.46
CA VAL A 37 -15.89 -48.51 32.05
C VAL A 37 -17.35 -48.31 31.73
N GLY A 38 -18.25 -49.13 32.29
CA GLY A 38 -19.70 -48.95 32.16
C GLY A 38 -20.18 -47.68 32.83
N ILE A 39 -19.69 -47.37 34.03
CA ILE A 39 -19.97 -46.11 34.74
C ILE A 39 -19.38 -44.91 33.99
N LEU A 40 -18.15 -45.03 33.47
CA LEU A 40 -17.55 -43.96 32.68
C LEU A 40 -18.31 -43.70 31.38
N CYS A 41 -18.76 -44.76 30.69
CA CYS A 41 -19.61 -44.62 29.50
C CYS A 41 -20.99 -44.03 29.82
N ALA A 42 -21.57 -44.37 30.97
CA ALA A 42 -22.83 -43.76 31.41
C ALA A 42 -22.66 -42.27 31.76
N LEU A 43 -21.58 -41.92 32.45
CA LEU A 43 -21.26 -40.50 32.77
C LEU A 43 -20.94 -39.69 31.50
N LEU A 44 -20.23 -40.28 30.53
CA LEU A 44 -19.98 -39.67 29.23
C LEU A 44 -21.24 -39.50 28.41
N ALA A 45 -22.15 -40.52 28.44
CA ALA A 45 -23.44 -40.42 27.77
C ALA A 45 -24.36 -39.38 28.41
N ASP A 46 -24.33 -39.28 29.74
CA ASP A 46 -25.14 -38.27 30.48
C ASP A 46 -24.58 -36.85 30.24
N LYS A 47 -23.23 -36.70 30.22
CA LYS A 47 -22.58 -35.47 29.86
C LYS A 47 -22.88 -35.06 28.41
N MET A 48 -22.80 -36.02 27.46
CA MET A 48 -23.12 -35.76 26.04
C MET A 48 -24.63 -35.40 25.87
N LYS A 49 -25.52 -36.01 26.63
CA LYS A 49 -26.96 -35.66 26.62
C LYS A 49 -27.19 -34.26 27.20
N ASN A 50 -26.50 -33.90 28.27
CA ASN A 50 -26.57 -32.57 28.86
C ASN A 50 -25.95 -31.50 27.92
N ASP A 51 -24.80 -31.80 27.30
CA ASP A 51 -24.18 -30.92 26.31
C ASP A 51 -25.12 -30.72 25.11
N PHE A 52 -25.73 -31.79 24.59
CA PHE A 52 -26.68 -31.71 23.49
C PHE A 52 -27.97 -30.93 23.87
N GLN A 53 -28.50 -31.12 25.06
CA GLN A 53 -29.67 -30.34 25.54
C GLN A 53 -29.29 -28.85 25.74
N LYS A 54 -28.08 -28.56 26.19
CA LYS A 54 -27.55 -27.19 26.33
C LYS A 54 -27.35 -26.55 24.97
N GLU A 55 -26.80 -27.29 24.00
CA GLU A 55 -26.63 -26.85 22.62
C GLU A 55 -27.96 -26.59 21.92
N GLU A 56 -28.96 -27.46 22.06
CA GLU A 56 -30.33 -27.25 21.56
C GLU A 56 -31.03 -26.06 22.23
N TYR A 57 -30.77 -25.82 23.52
CA TYR A 57 -31.33 -24.69 24.24
C TYR A 57 -30.66 -23.37 23.81
N SER A 58 -29.33 -23.35 23.61
CA SER A 58 -28.59 -22.19 23.17
C SER A 58 -28.92 -21.74 21.74
N THR A 59 -29.28 -22.65 20.85
CA THR A 59 -29.73 -22.33 19.50
C THR A 59 -31.16 -21.79 19.45
N LYS A 60 -31.98 -22.11 20.45
CA LYS A 60 -33.40 -21.75 20.48
C LYS A 60 -33.72 -20.43 21.21
N TYR A 61 -32.93 -20.09 22.23
CA TYR A 61 -33.15 -18.91 23.07
C TYR A 61 -31.97 -17.94 22.97
N ILE A 62 -32.26 -16.64 23.03
CA ILE A 62 -31.23 -15.58 22.92
C ILE A 62 -30.46 -15.45 24.22
N ALA A 63 -29.12 -15.48 24.16
CA ALA A 63 -28.25 -15.28 25.31
C ALA A 63 -28.06 -13.78 25.62
N LEU A 64 -27.82 -13.46 26.90
CA LEU A 64 -27.58 -12.07 27.31
C LEU A 64 -26.32 -11.49 26.72
N SER A 65 -25.31 -12.31 26.47
CA SER A 65 -24.06 -11.88 25.76
C SER A 65 -24.34 -11.40 24.35
N GLU A 66 -25.24 -12.06 23.62
CA GLU A 66 -25.67 -11.66 22.29
C GLU A 66 -26.42 -10.33 22.32
N VAL A 67 -27.41 -10.23 23.23
CA VAL A 67 -28.17 -8.98 23.39
C VAL A 67 -27.23 -7.79 23.68
N LYS A 68 -26.20 -7.99 24.50
CA LYS A 68 -25.20 -6.96 24.76
C LYS A 68 -24.46 -6.53 23.49
N ALA A 69 -23.98 -7.50 22.71
CA ALA A 69 -23.28 -7.22 21.45
C ALA A 69 -24.17 -6.47 20.46
N GLU A 70 -25.43 -6.92 20.29
CA GLU A 70 -26.40 -6.27 19.42
C GLU A 70 -26.78 -4.85 19.85
N LEU A 71 -26.63 -4.49 21.13
CA LEU A 71 -26.87 -3.14 21.63
C LEU A 71 -25.67 -2.21 21.58
N ALA A 72 -24.55 -2.63 20.98
CA ALA A 72 -23.32 -1.83 20.85
C ALA A 72 -23.54 -0.49 20.12
N PHE A 73 -24.54 -0.38 19.24
CA PHE A 73 -24.89 0.86 18.54
C PHE A 73 -25.53 1.92 19.44
N SER A 74 -26.03 1.53 20.63
CA SER A 74 -26.78 2.41 21.53
C SER A 74 -25.91 3.47 22.21
N VAL A 75 -26.55 4.41 22.90
CA VAL A 75 -25.84 5.49 23.63
C VAL A 75 -25.14 5.01 24.91
N TYR A 76 -25.32 3.76 25.30
CA TYR A 76 -24.69 3.18 26.49
C TYR A 76 -23.37 2.47 26.14
N THR A 77 -22.37 2.59 27.01
CA THR A 77 -21.08 1.91 26.81
C THR A 77 -21.17 0.40 27.06
N PRO A 78 -20.21 -0.40 26.57
CA PRO A 78 -20.14 -1.83 26.87
C PRO A 78 -20.11 -2.13 28.37
N GLU A 79 -19.41 -1.32 29.19
CA GLU A 79 -19.36 -1.46 30.64
C GLU A 79 -20.71 -1.19 31.31
N GLU A 80 -21.47 -0.21 30.82
CA GLU A 80 -22.82 0.08 31.33
C GLU A 80 -23.79 -1.04 31.04
N TRP A 81 -23.65 -1.74 29.89
CA TRP A 81 -24.41 -2.94 29.58
C TRP A 81 -23.98 -4.14 30.41
N GLU A 82 -22.67 -4.30 30.68
CA GLU A 82 -22.14 -5.35 31.56
C GLU A 82 -22.76 -5.23 32.95
N ASP A 83 -22.68 -4.04 33.54
CA ASP A 83 -23.28 -3.74 34.88
C ASP A 83 -24.76 -3.94 34.89
N TYR A 84 -25.48 -3.54 33.82
CA TYR A 84 -26.92 -3.69 33.71
C TYR A 84 -27.35 -5.18 33.72
N PHE A 85 -26.66 -6.03 32.96
CA PHE A 85 -27.01 -7.44 32.89
C PHE A 85 -26.46 -8.28 34.05
N ALA A 86 -25.39 -7.85 34.74
CA ALA A 86 -24.79 -8.57 35.84
C ALA A 86 -25.76 -8.85 37.01
N VAL A 87 -26.72 -7.96 37.23
CA VAL A 87 -27.67 -8.08 38.34
C VAL A 87 -28.66 -9.24 38.19
N TYR A 88 -28.83 -9.76 36.97
CA TYR A 88 -29.83 -10.78 36.71
C TYR A 88 -29.36 -12.21 37.00
N HIS A 89 -28.05 -12.48 37.00
CA HIS A 89 -27.47 -13.82 37.18
C HIS A 89 -28.11 -14.89 36.28
N LYS A 90 -28.42 -14.52 35.03
CA LYS A 90 -29.05 -15.38 34.01
C LYS A 90 -28.16 -15.51 32.79
N GLU A 91 -28.30 -16.65 32.11
CA GLU A 91 -27.59 -16.93 30.83
C GLU A 91 -28.42 -16.43 29.64
N TYR A 92 -29.76 -16.47 29.74
CA TYR A 92 -30.68 -16.14 28.65
C TYR A 92 -31.59 -14.97 29.00
N LEU A 93 -31.95 -14.16 27.99
CA LEU A 93 -32.94 -13.09 28.11
C LEU A 93 -34.30 -13.65 28.45
N THR A 94 -35.03 -12.99 29.34
CA THR A 94 -36.42 -13.33 29.66
C THR A 94 -37.39 -12.21 29.27
N TRP A 95 -38.69 -12.49 29.10
CA TRP A 95 -39.67 -11.46 28.78
C TRP A 95 -39.77 -10.35 29.84
N GLU A 96 -39.57 -10.68 31.12
CA GLU A 96 -39.48 -9.70 32.20
C GLU A 96 -38.26 -8.75 32.00
N MET A 97 -37.11 -9.30 31.64
CA MET A 97 -35.90 -8.53 31.36
C MET A 97 -36.02 -7.69 30.07
N THR A 98 -36.69 -8.25 29.05
CA THR A 98 -36.94 -7.52 27.79
C THR A 98 -37.80 -6.28 28.04
N ALA A 99 -38.84 -6.39 28.87
CA ALA A 99 -39.70 -5.24 29.24
C ALA A 99 -38.85 -4.12 29.92
N GLN A 100 -38.00 -4.50 30.89
CA GLN A 100 -37.11 -3.57 31.58
C GLN A 100 -36.04 -2.97 30.65
N LEU A 101 -35.55 -3.76 29.69
CA LEU A 101 -34.61 -3.28 28.67
C LEU A 101 -35.26 -2.22 27.77
N LEU A 102 -36.44 -2.46 27.26
CA LEU A 102 -37.19 -1.50 26.44
C LEU A 102 -37.51 -0.21 27.21
N GLU A 103 -37.79 -0.31 28.52
CA GLU A 103 -37.95 0.85 29.39
C GLU A 103 -36.64 1.65 29.54
N LYS A 104 -35.48 0.97 29.77
CA LYS A 104 -34.17 1.58 29.84
C LYS A 104 -33.78 2.29 28.52
N LEU A 105 -34.10 1.68 27.38
CA LEU A 105 -33.92 2.24 26.07
C LEU A 105 -34.88 3.37 25.70
N GLY A 106 -35.97 3.54 26.49
CA GLY A 106 -36.99 4.57 26.27
C GLY A 106 -37.97 4.27 25.13
N VAL A 107 -38.08 3.02 24.70
CA VAL A 107 -38.94 2.59 23.56
C VAL A 107 -40.08 1.64 23.98
N SER A 108 -40.36 1.50 25.27
CA SER A 108 -41.39 0.58 25.79
C SER A 108 -42.80 0.90 25.34
N GLU A 109 -43.14 2.18 25.05
CA GLU A 109 -44.43 2.58 24.50
C GLU A 109 -44.57 2.26 22.99
N GLN A 110 -43.43 2.32 22.25
CA GLN A 110 -43.38 2.08 20.81
C GLN A 110 -43.36 0.57 20.50
N ILE A 111 -42.79 -0.24 21.40
CA ILE A 111 -42.64 -1.69 21.26
C ILE A 111 -43.37 -2.40 22.40
N PRO A 112 -44.70 -2.49 22.36
CA PRO A 112 -45.49 -3.11 23.41
C PRO A 112 -45.34 -4.64 23.41
N LEU A 113 -44.99 -5.22 24.56
CA LEU A 113 -44.81 -6.65 24.71
C LEU A 113 -46.12 -7.32 25.19
N GLU A 114 -46.57 -8.39 24.51
CA GLU A 114 -47.70 -9.21 24.92
C GLU A 114 -47.36 -10.09 26.14
N LYS A 115 -46.09 -10.40 26.36
CA LYS A 115 -45.61 -11.28 27.43
C LYS A 115 -44.71 -10.50 28.38
N GLN A 116 -44.91 -10.67 29.69
CA GLN A 116 -44.04 -10.09 30.72
C GLN A 116 -43.84 -11.14 31.85
N ASN A 117 -43.22 -12.25 31.51
CA ASN A 117 -43.00 -13.36 32.41
C ASN A 117 -41.50 -13.78 32.45
N ARG A 118 -41.15 -14.77 33.26
CA ARG A 118 -39.78 -15.25 33.46
C ARG A 118 -39.37 -16.34 32.46
N GLN A 119 -40.12 -16.58 31.41
CA GLN A 119 -39.72 -17.49 30.35
C GLN A 119 -38.64 -16.87 29.48
N ALA A 120 -37.74 -17.71 29.02
CA ALA A 120 -36.69 -17.27 28.08
C ALA A 120 -37.32 -16.85 26.74
N VAL A 121 -36.77 -15.77 26.17
CA VAL A 121 -37.20 -15.26 24.87
C VAL A 121 -36.50 -16.11 23.79
N LYS A 122 -37.28 -16.54 22.82
CA LYS A 122 -36.71 -17.26 21.68
C LYS A 122 -35.95 -16.29 20.79
N ARG A 123 -34.96 -16.79 20.11
CA ARG A 123 -34.13 -16.01 19.13
C ARG A 123 -35.01 -15.34 18.08
N GLU A 124 -35.91 -16.07 17.45
CA GLU A 124 -36.87 -15.53 16.47
C GLU A 124 -37.75 -14.39 17.02
N GLU A 125 -38.19 -14.51 18.28
CA GLU A 125 -39.00 -13.48 18.94
C GLU A 125 -38.16 -12.24 19.27
N TRP A 126 -36.90 -12.44 19.68
CA TRP A 126 -35.96 -11.35 19.92
C TRP A 126 -35.59 -10.61 18.64
N THR A 127 -35.29 -11.31 17.55
CA THR A 127 -34.98 -10.71 16.24
C THR A 127 -36.04 -9.70 15.82
N LEU A 128 -37.32 -10.05 15.96
CA LEU A 128 -38.42 -9.14 15.65
C LEU A 128 -38.48 -7.91 16.55
N ILE A 129 -38.13 -8.06 17.84
CA ILE A 129 -38.04 -6.94 18.79
C ILE A 129 -36.84 -6.08 18.47
N TYR A 130 -35.69 -6.69 18.16
CA TYR A 130 -34.45 -5.99 17.85
C TYR A 130 -34.56 -5.15 16.58
N GLU A 131 -35.21 -5.67 15.53
CA GLU A 131 -35.45 -4.90 14.31
C GLU A 131 -36.33 -3.65 14.62
N GLN A 132 -37.32 -3.75 15.50
CA GLN A 132 -38.08 -2.58 15.93
C GLN A 132 -37.23 -1.61 16.78
N ILE A 133 -36.31 -2.11 17.61
CA ILE A 133 -35.37 -1.27 18.35
C ILE A 133 -34.48 -0.48 17.37
N LEU A 134 -33.95 -1.13 16.34
CA LEU A 134 -33.15 -0.46 15.31
C LEU A 134 -33.95 0.62 14.58
N ASP A 135 -35.19 0.34 14.21
CA ASP A 135 -36.05 1.32 13.52
C ASP A 135 -36.31 2.58 14.35
N TYR A 136 -36.31 2.49 15.66
CA TYR A 136 -36.55 3.64 16.53
C TYR A 136 -35.27 4.34 17.03
N LEU A 137 -34.18 3.61 17.23
CA LEU A 137 -33.00 4.12 17.91
C LEU A 137 -31.77 4.28 17.01
N ASP A 138 -31.63 3.45 15.96
CA ASP A 138 -30.50 3.54 15.05
C ASP A 138 -30.74 4.53 13.91
N MET A 139 -31.00 5.81 14.28
CA MET A 139 -31.27 6.89 13.32
C MET A 139 -30.08 7.18 12.38
N GLU A 140 -28.86 6.88 12.81
CA GLU A 140 -27.61 7.05 12.04
C GLU A 140 -27.32 5.84 11.15
N ARG A 141 -28.13 4.77 11.25
CA ARG A 141 -27.96 3.53 10.50
C ARG A 141 -26.57 2.90 10.67
N LYS A 142 -26.09 2.87 11.90
CA LYS A 142 -24.78 2.25 12.23
C LYS A 142 -24.77 0.74 12.05
N VAL A 143 -25.92 0.09 12.18
CA VAL A 143 -26.09 -1.36 12.04
C VAL A 143 -26.57 -1.68 10.62
N ALA A 144 -25.76 -2.42 9.87
CA ALA A 144 -26.12 -2.95 8.58
C ALA A 144 -26.54 -4.42 8.68
N GLN A 145 -27.62 -4.81 7.98
CA GLN A 145 -27.93 -6.22 7.75
C GLN A 145 -27.20 -6.67 6.49
N LYS A 146 -26.44 -7.77 6.59
CA LYS A 146 -25.67 -8.32 5.47
C LYS A 146 -25.85 -9.82 5.38
N GLU A 147 -25.99 -10.32 4.16
CA GLU A 147 -25.87 -11.73 3.87
C GLU A 147 -24.40 -12.03 3.55
N VAL A 148 -23.82 -13.00 4.26
CA VAL A 148 -22.42 -13.38 4.08
C VAL A 148 -22.30 -14.90 4.01
N LEU A 149 -21.48 -15.40 3.08
CA LEU A 149 -21.08 -16.80 3.04
C LEU A 149 -19.80 -16.96 3.87
N LEU A 150 -19.82 -17.81 4.87
CA LEU A 150 -18.65 -18.10 5.69
C LEU A 150 -17.66 -18.99 4.94
N LEU A 151 -16.47 -18.49 4.73
CA LEU A 151 -15.36 -19.18 4.05
C LEU A 151 -14.46 -19.90 5.05
N ASP A 152 -14.10 -19.22 6.16
CA ASP A 152 -13.29 -19.76 7.25
C ASP A 152 -13.48 -18.97 8.55
N THR A 153 -12.83 -19.44 9.63
CA THR A 153 -12.78 -18.72 10.90
C THR A 153 -11.35 -18.71 11.44
N GLU A 154 -10.93 -17.60 12.06
CA GLU A 154 -9.66 -17.47 12.76
C GLU A 154 -9.90 -17.07 14.22
N THR A 155 -9.14 -17.70 15.14
CA THR A 155 -9.22 -17.36 16.56
C THR A 155 -8.51 -16.04 16.82
N ALA A 156 -9.24 -15.04 17.35
CA ALA A 156 -8.69 -13.78 17.85
C ALA A 156 -8.51 -13.82 19.38
N LYS A 157 -7.85 -12.80 19.94
CA LYS A 157 -7.54 -12.73 21.38
C LYS A 157 -8.81 -12.80 22.25
N ASP A 158 -9.86 -12.09 21.86
CA ASP A 158 -11.10 -11.95 22.66
C ASP A 158 -12.35 -12.34 21.84
N GLY A 159 -12.19 -13.13 20.76
CA GLY A 159 -13.31 -13.54 19.90
C GLY A 159 -12.86 -14.35 18.70
N VAL A 160 -13.58 -14.22 17.60
CA VAL A 160 -13.36 -14.94 16.34
C VAL A 160 -13.42 -13.96 15.18
N ILE A 161 -12.55 -14.12 14.19
CA ILE A 161 -12.67 -13.45 12.90
C ILE A 161 -13.40 -14.39 11.95
N LEU A 162 -14.51 -13.92 11.40
CA LEU A 162 -15.28 -14.58 10.36
C LEU A 162 -14.73 -14.13 9.00
N ILE A 163 -14.08 -15.02 8.26
CA ILE A 163 -13.64 -14.76 6.88
C ILE A 163 -14.82 -15.07 5.98
N THR A 164 -15.34 -14.07 5.29
CA THR A 164 -16.58 -14.20 4.52
C THR A 164 -16.47 -13.72 3.08
N SER A 165 -17.53 -13.96 2.30
CA SER A 165 -17.64 -13.45 0.91
C SER A 165 -17.66 -11.93 0.81
N GLU A 166 -18.04 -11.22 1.88
CA GLU A 166 -18.23 -9.77 1.93
C GLU A 166 -17.17 -9.05 2.78
N GLY A 167 -16.09 -9.76 3.14
CA GLY A 167 -15.00 -9.26 3.98
C GLY A 167 -14.92 -9.99 5.31
N ASP A 168 -14.01 -9.53 6.16
CA ASP A 168 -13.75 -10.16 7.45
C ASP A 168 -14.47 -9.40 8.56
N TYR A 169 -15.09 -10.15 9.48
CA TYR A 169 -15.81 -9.58 10.61
C TYR A 169 -15.29 -10.16 11.92
N PHE A 170 -14.88 -9.29 12.82
CA PHE A 170 -14.66 -9.71 14.21
C PHE A 170 -16.00 -9.99 14.92
N THR A 171 -16.06 -11.03 15.78
CA THR A 171 -17.22 -11.29 16.61
C THR A 171 -16.84 -11.92 17.95
N GLU A 172 -17.54 -11.56 19.01
CA GLU A 172 -17.48 -12.21 20.33
C GLU A 172 -18.46 -13.40 20.44
N LEU A 173 -19.24 -13.65 19.38
CA LEU A 173 -20.15 -14.78 19.34
C LEU A 173 -19.41 -16.12 19.30
N PRO A 174 -19.95 -17.21 19.85
CA PRO A 174 -19.29 -18.49 19.90
C PRO A 174 -18.99 -19.06 18.50
N GLU A 175 -17.74 -19.40 18.22
CA GLU A 175 -17.30 -19.98 16.93
C GLU A 175 -18.15 -21.18 16.47
N GLN A 176 -18.61 -21.98 17.40
CA GLN A 176 -19.44 -23.16 17.10
C GLN A 176 -20.79 -22.85 16.46
N TRP A 177 -21.22 -21.59 16.40
CA TRP A 177 -22.44 -21.18 15.71
C TRP A 177 -22.22 -21.06 14.21
N PHE A 178 -21.00 -20.93 13.81
CA PHE A 178 -20.62 -20.69 12.44
C PHE A 178 -20.13 -22.01 11.79
N THR A 179 -20.75 -22.34 10.68
CA THR A 179 -20.39 -23.53 9.90
C THR A 179 -19.84 -23.06 8.56
N ARG A 180 -18.62 -23.48 8.23
CA ARG A 180 -17.96 -23.19 6.97
C ARG A 180 -18.86 -23.56 5.79
N TRP A 181 -18.90 -22.69 4.79
CA TRP A 181 -19.72 -22.77 3.57
C TRP A 181 -21.23 -22.55 3.79
N GLN A 182 -21.65 -22.10 4.96
CA GLN A 182 -23.02 -21.72 5.24
C GLN A 182 -23.16 -20.21 5.09
N ALA A 183 -24.25 -19.77 4.44
CA ALA A 183 -24.60 -18.36 4.37
C ALA A 183 -25.38 -17.94 5.63
N TYR A 184 -25.09 -16.76 6.11
CA TYR A 184 -25.70 -16.15 7.30
C TYR A 184 -26.20 -14.75 7.01
N ASP A 185 -27.38 -14.44 7.55
CA ASP A 185 -27.82 -13.05 7.69
C ASP A 185 -27.29 -12.53 9.02
N ILE A 186 -26.39 -11.54 8.96
CA ILE A 186 -25.74 -10.95 10.14
C ILE A 186 -26.15 -9.48 10.34
N TYR A 187 -26.03 -9.03 11.58
CA TYR A 187 -26.00 -7.62 11.94
C TYR A 187 -24.55 -7.20 12.10
N ALA A 188 -24.11 -6.27 11.28
CA ALA A 188 -22.74 -5.77 11.28
C ALA A 188 -22.68 -4.27 11.60
N MET A 189 -21.72 -3.87 12.42
CA MET A 189 -21.35 -2.49 12.68
C MET A 189 -19.89 -2.33 12.30
N GLU A 190 -19.63 -1.60 11.22
CA GLU A 190 -18.33 -1.56 10.56
C GLU A 190 -17.81 -2.97 10.24
N GLU A 191 -16.65 -3.38 10.74
CA GLU A 191 -16.02 -4.70 10.58
C GLU A 191 -16.34 -5.66 11.74
N THR A 192 -17.39 -5.38 12.52
CA THR A 192 -17.79 -6.20 13.67
C THR A 192 -19.16 -6.84 13.42
N CYS A 193 -19.25 -8.17 13.48
CA CYS A 193 -20.50 -8.91 13.51
C CYS A 193 -21.03 -8.90 14.95
N ILE A 194 -22.04 -8.08 15.21
CA ILE A 194 -22.66 -7.90 16.53
C ILE A 194 -23.80 -8.88 16.81
N GLY A 195 -24.35 -9.53 15.76
CA GLY A 195 -25.42 -10.49 15.91
C GLY A 195 -25.67 -11.32 14.65
N VAL A 196 -26.39 -12.43 14.80
CA VAL A 196 -26.80 -13.31 13.70
C VAL A 196 -28.31 -13.38 13.66
N LYS A 197 -28.91 -12.90 12.59
CA LYS A 197 -30.35 -12.98 12.34
C LYS A 197 -30.78 -14.43 12.09
N GLY A 198 -30.00 -15.15 11.27
CA GLY A 198 -30.27 -16.55 10.96
C GLY A 198 -29.34 -17.11 9.88
N ILE A 199 -29.58 -18.37 9.55
CA ILE A 199 -29.00 -18.99 8.35
C ILE A 199 -29.79 -18.52 7.14
N SER A 200 -29.11 -17.97 6.14
CA SER A 200 -29.78 -17.65 4.88
C SER A 200 -30.23 -18.93 4.17
N GLU A 201 -31.48 -18.95 3.71
CA GLU A 201 -32.03 -20.03 2.89
C GLU A 201 -31.91 -19.75 1.39
N GLU A 202 -31.46 -18.56 1.01
CA GLU A 202 -31.30 -18.14 -0.37
C GLU A 202 -30.04 -18.74 -1.00
N GLU A 203 -29.96 -18.71 -2.34
CA GLU A 203 -28.73 -19.06 -3.05
C GLU A 203 -27.76 -17.90 -2.93
N THR A 204 -26.55 -18.17 -2.42
CA THR A 204 -25.47 -17.21 -2.28
C THR A 204 -24.38 -17.51 -3.28
N GLN A 205 -23.74 -16.50 -3.83
CA GLN A 205 -22.75 -16.64 -4.89
C GLN A 205 -21.39 -16.05 -4.48
N LEU A 206 -20.31 -16.82 -4.69
CA LEU A 206 -18.97 -16.27 -4.78
C LEU A 206 -18.70 -15.84 -6.22
N SER A 207 -18.67 -14.55 -6.43
CA SER A 207 -18.49 -13.99 -7.76
C SER A 207 -17.02 -13.87 -8.13
N ASN A 208 -16.68 -14.22 -9.37
CA ASN A 208 -15.34 -14.02 -9.95
C ASN A 208 -14.21 -14.82 -9.27
N ALA A 209 -14.49 -15.95 -8.63
CA ALA A 209 -13.46 -16.85 -8.12
C ALA A 209 -12.64 -17.48 -9.27
N TYR A 210 -11.36 -17.78 -9.03
CA TYR A 210 -10.54 -18.49 -10.01
C TYR A 210 -10.50 -20.00 -9.71
N LEU A 211 -11.10 -20.81 -10.55
CA LEU A 211 -11.09 -22.27 -10.43
C LEU A 211 -9.72 -22.83 -10.85
N LYS A 212 -8.96 -23.37 -9.88
CA LYS A 212 -7.62 -23.96 -10.08
C LYS A 212 -7.68 -25.42 -10.44
N GLU A 213 -8.63 -26.17 -9.85
CA GLU A 213 -8.76 -27.61 -10.04
C GLU A 213 -10.20 -28.06 -9.80
N ASN A 214 -10.65 -28.99 -10.62
CA ASN A 214 -11.91 -29.72 -10.42
C ASN A 214 -11.62 -31.23 -10.60
N ALA A 215 -11.34 -31.93 -9.52
CA ALA A 215 -10.95 -33.33 -9.57
C ALA A 215 -11.53 -34.12 -8.39
N GLN A 216 -11.92 -35.38 -8.64
CA GLN A 216 -12.33 -36.34 -7.64
C GLN A 216 -13.48 -35.89 -6.72
N GLY A 217 -14.42 -35.08 -7.23
CA GLY A 217 -15.52 -34.54 -6.43
C GLY A 217 -15.11 -33.40 -5.49
N LYS A 218 -14.02 -32.71 -5.80
CA LYS A 218 -13.48 -31.60 -5.04
C LYS A 218 -13.14 -30.44 -5.96
N LEU A 219 -13.55 -29.23 -5.56
CA LEU A 219 -13.15 -27.97 -6.20
C LEU A 219 -12.00 -27.36 -5.40
N THR A 220 -10.98 -26.89 -6.11
CA THR A 220 -9.94 -26.02 -5.56
C THR A 220 -9.99 -24.69 -6.28
N PHE A 221 -10.19 -23.61 -5.56
CA PHE A 221 -10.34 -22.27 -6.14
C PHE A 221 -9.65 -21.21 -5.30
N LEU A 222 -9.28 -20.12 -5.95
CA LEU A 222 -8.68 -18.93 -5.34
C LEU A 222 -9.75 -17.85 -5.25
N TYR A 223 -9.87 -17.24 -4.07
CA TYR A 223 -10.80 -16.16 -3.80
C TYR A 223 -10.29 -15.29 -2.66
N SER A 224 -10.31 -13.96 -2.84
CA SER A 224 -9.87 -12.99 -1.81
C SER A 224 -8.49 -13.30 -1.22
N GLY A 225 -7.51 -13.67 -2.07
CA GLY A 225 -6.12 -13.93 -1.69
C GLY A 225 -5.85 -15.33 -1.11
N ALA A 226 -6.90 -16.14 -0.85
CA ALA A 226 -6.76 -17.46 -0.24
C ALA A 226 -7.20 -18.58 -1.17
N VAL A 227 -6.56 -19.76 -1.02
CA VAL A 227 -6.94 -20.98 -1.73
C VAL A 227 -7.90 -21.79 -0.88
N TYR A 228 -9.06 -22.08 -1.44
CA TYR A 228 -10.11 -22.86 -0.79
C TYR A 228 -10.32 -24.20 -1.47
N GLU A 229 -10.71 -25.17 -0.66
CA GLU A 229 -11.08 -26.50 -1.09
C GLU A 229 -12.50 -26.84 -0.62
N LYS A 230 -13.35 -27.32 -1.52
CA LYS A 230 -14.72 -27.69 -1.22
C LYS A 230 -15.08 -29.04 -1.84
N GLU A 231 -15.51 -29.99 -1.00
CA GLU A 231 -16.12 -31.22 -1.50
C GLU A 231 -17.47 -30.89 -2.15
N VAL A 232 -17.66 -31.41 -3.35
CA VAL A 232 -18.88 -31.22 -4.15
C VAL A 232 -19.49 -32.56 -4.51
N GLY A 233 -20.81 -32.60 -4.67
CA GLY A 233 -21.52 -33.77 -5.20
C GLY A 233 -21.27 -33.95 -6.69
N GLU A 234 -22.16 -34.69 -7.36
CA GLU A 234 -22.16 -34.77 -8.82
C GLU A 234 -22.55 -33.41 -9.40
N ILE A 235 -21.54 -32.63 -9.76
CA ILE A 235 -21.67 -31.43 -10.59
C ILE A 235 -21.16 -31.83 -11.97
N ASP A 236 -21.78 -31.31 -13.03
CA ASP A 236 -21.27 -31.48 -14.39
C ASP A 236 -19.81 -30.99 -14.44
N THR A 237 -18.89 -31.91 -14.76
CA THR A 237 -17.45 -31.72 -14.55
C THR A 237 -16.67 -31.31 -15.79
N ASP A 238 -17.35 -30.96 -16.87
CA ASP A 238 -16.71 -30.58 -18.13
C ASP A 238 -16.41 -29.07 -18.17
N PHE A 239 -15.73 -28.55 -17.13
CA PHE A 239 -15.36 -27.14 -17.05
C PHE A 239 -13.86 -26.94 -17.30
N SER A 240 -13.54 -25.94 -18.12
CA SER A 240 -12.18 -25.39 -18.20
C SER A 240 -11.83 -24.64 -16.93
N LEU A 241 -10.54 -24.65 -16.54
CA LEU A 241 -10.05 -23.82 -15.43
C LEU A 241 -10.16 -22.33 -15.79
N GLY A 242 -10.43 -21.46 -14.82
CA GLY A 242 -10.58 -20.03 -15.07
C GLY A 242 -11.54 -19.33 -14.12
N VAL A 243 -11.97 -18.14 -14.49
CA VAL A 243 -12.88 -17.32 -13.67
C VAL A 243 -14.29 -17.88 -13.71
N CYS A 244 -14.89 -17.99 -12.55
CA CYS A 244 -16.26 -18.48 -12.42
C CYS A 244 -17.00 -17.86 -11.24
N ASP A 245 -18.31 -17.94 -11.28
CA ASP A 245 -19.16 -17.74 -10.12
C ASP A 245 -19.52 -19.11 -9.54
N ILE A 246 -19.31 -19.27 -8.22
CA ILE A 246 -19.63 -20.51 -7.48
C ILE A 246 -20.89 -20.26 -6.68
N VAL A 247 -21.96 -21.00 -7.01
CA VAL A 247 -23.27 -20.83 -6.34
C VAL A 247 -23.42 -21.83 -5.22
N PHE A 248 -23.78 -21.35 -4.04
CA PHE A 248 -23.98 -22.14 -2.83
C PHE A 248 -25.47 -22.10 -2.42
N SER A 249 -25.96 -23.23 -1.91
CA SER A 249 -27.23 -23.30 -1.23
C SER A 249 -27.11 -24.28 -0.06
N ARG A 250 -27.44 -23.81 1.15
CA ARG A 250 -27.38 -24.60 2.39
C ARG A 250 -26.04 -25.35 2.56
N GLY A 251 -24.94 -24.64 2.32
CA GLY A 251 -23.58 -25.16 2.49
C GLY A 251 -23.06 -26.08 1.36
N ASN A 252 -23.85 -26.30 0.31
CA ASN A 252 -23.46 -27.10 -0.84
C ASN A 252 -23.31 -26.24 -2.09
N VAL A 253 -22.34 -26.59 -2.94
CA VAL A 253 -22.24 -26.00 -4.27
C VAL A 253 -23.35 -26.58 -5.14
N THR A 254 -24.16 -25.72 -5.74
CA THR A 254 -25.29 -26.09 -6.60
C THR A 254 -25.01 -25.83 -8.08
N ALA A 255 -24.15 -24.85 -8.38
CA ALA A 255 -23.76 -24.56 -9.76
C ALA A 255 -22.38 -23.89 -9.83
N LEU A 256 -21.70 -24.07 -10.97
CA LEU A 256 -20.56 -23.29 -11.43
C LEU A 256 -20.95 -22.57 -12.72
N ARG A 257 -20.71 -21.25 -12.76
CA ARG A 257 -20.98 -20.43 -13.94
C ARG A 257 -19.67 -19.86 -14.44
N MET A 258 -19.09 -20.54 -15.46
CA MET A 258 -17.82 -20.10 -16.05
C MET A 258 -18.01 -18.79 -16.81
N LYS A 259 -17.03 -17.89 -16.69
CA LYS A 259 -16.95 -16.64 -17.45
C LYS A 259 -15.89 -16.80 -18.53
N GLN A 260 -16.34 -16.81 -19.79
CA GLN A 260 -15.48 -17.11 -20.93
C GLN A 260 -15.32 -15.90 -21.87
N ASP A 261 -16.17 -14.88 -21.72
CA ASP A 261 -16.06 -13.67 -22.50
C ASP A 261 -14.92 -12.82 -21.96
N GLY A 262 -13.97 -12.49 -22.83
CA GLY A 262 -12.81 -11.71 -22.44
C GLY A 262 -12.26 -10.91 -23.62
N ILE A 263 -11.48 -9.89 -23.27
CA ILE A 263 -10.73 -9.06 -24.23
C ILE A 263 -9.26 -9.05 -23.82
N GLU A 264 -8.37 -9.03 -24.79
CA GLU A 264 -6.93 -8.95 -24.58
C GLU A 264 -6.42 -7.55 -24.93
N GLY A 265 -5.47 -7.02 -24.19
CA GLY A 265 -4.89 -5.73 -24.47
C GLY A 265 -4.02 -5.19 -23.34
N ALA A 266 -3.27 -4.12 -23.62
CA ALA A 266 -2.48 -3.46 -22.59
C ALA A 266 -3.35 -2.60 -21.67
N LEU A 267 -3.14 -2.70 -20.35
CA LEU A 267 -3.65 -1.74 -19.39
C LEU A 267 -2.94 -0.40 -19.59
N LEU A 268 -3.67 0.66 -19.87
CA LEU A 268 -3.09 1.99 -20.10
C LEU A 268 -3.28 2.92 -18.88
N SER A 269 -4.44 2.86 -18.24
CA SER A 269 -4.73 3.60 -17.02
C SER A 269 -5.83 2.91 -16.21
N TYR A 270 -5.97 3.24 -14.93
CA TYR A 270 -7.08 2.80 -14.11
C TYR A 270 -7.37 3.79 -12.99
N ASP A 271 -8.63 3.81 -12.59
CA ASP A 271 -9.13 4.54 -11.42
C ASP A 271 -10.09 3.64 -10.61
N GLU A 272 -10.81 4.18 -9.63
CA GLU A 272 -11.72 3.41 -8.77
C GLU A 272 -12.93 2.81 -9.51
N GLN A 273 -13.25 3.27 -10.70
CA GLN A 273 -14.47 2.92 -11.44
C GLN A 273 -14.19 2.38 -12.85
N THR A 274 -13.05 2.73 -13.44
CA THR A 274 -12.75 2.42 -14.84
C THR A 274 -11.32 1.92 -15.03
N ILE A 275 -11.15 1.09 -16.05
CA ILE A 275 -9.84 0.73 -16.60
C ILE A 275 -9.79 1.12 -18.07
N GLU A 276 -8.66 1.60 -18.54
CA GLU A 276 -8.41 1.91 -19.95
C GLU A 276 -7.58 0.79 -20.57
N ILE A 277 -8.14 0.14 -21.58
CA ILE A 277 -7.49 -0.94 -22.31
C ILE A 277 -7.16 -0.44 -23.70
N ARG A 278 -5.94 -0.70 -24.18
CA ARG A 278 -5.51 -0.32 -25.52
C ARG A 278 -6.49 -0.82 -26.57
N ASP A 279 -6.84 0.03 -27.51
CA ASP A 279 -7.81 -0.16 -28.61
C ASP A 279 -9.29 -0.33 -28.20
N TYR A 280 -9.59 -0.51 -26.91
CA TYR A 280 -10.97 -0.58 -26.41
C TYR A 280 -11.41 0.72 -25.69
N GLY A 281 -10.46 1.50 -25.14
CA GLY A 281 -10.74 2.70 -24.36
C GLY A 281 -11.12 2.39 -22.92
N LYS A 282 -11.84 3.31 -22.26
CA LYS A 282 -12.27 3.16 -20.86
C LYS A 282 -13.47 2.23 -20.74
N ILE A 283 -13.37 1.22 -19.89
CA ILE A 283 -14.40 0.24 -19.57
C ILE A 283 -14.62 0.27 -18.05
N ALA A 284 -15.88 0.27 -17.63
CA ALA A 284 -16.24 0.23 -16.21
C ALA A 284 -15.94 -1.13 -15.57
N HIS A 285 -15.71 -1.13 -14.26
CA HIS A 285 -15.67 -2.32 -13.44
C HIS A 285 -16.48 -2.13 -12.15
N GLN A 286 -16.91 -3.25 -11.56
CA GLN A 286 -17.71 -3.20 -10.32
C GLN A 286 -16.84 -3.54 -9.11
N GLY A 287 -16.88 -2.68 -8.09
CA GLY A 287 -16.29 -2.94 -6.78
C GLY A 287 -14.84 -3.42 -6.81
N LYS A 288 -14.52 -4.39 -5.94
CA LYS A 288 -13.19 -5.02 -5.91
C LYS A 288 -12.99 -5.88 -7.16
N LEU A 289 -12.04 -5.48 -8.00
CA LEU A 289 -11.69 -6.18 -9.23
C LEU A 289 -10.58 -7.23 -8.94
N PRO A 290 -10.89 -8.54 -8.95
CA PRO A 290 -9.87 -9.56 -8.71
C PRO A 290 -8.92 -9.67 -9.90
N VAL A 291 -7.63 -9.77 -9.59
CA VAL A 291 -6.55 -9.95 -10.56
C VAL A 291 -5.85 -11.27 -10.26
N TYR A 292 -5.76 -12.16 -11.24
CA TYR A 292 -5.15 -13.46 -11.07
C TYR A 292 -3.91 -13.60 -11.97
N GLN A 293 -2.75 -13.87 -11.37
CA GLN A 293 -1.58 -14.36 -12.08
C GLN A 293 -1.81 -15.84 -12.41
N THR A 294 -1.74 -16.20 -13.70
CA THR A 294 -2.05 -17.56 -14.17
C THR A 294 -0.85 -18.33 -14.69
N TYR A 295 0.36 -17.78 -14.55
CA TYR A 295 1.63 -18.43 -14.86
C TYR A 295 2.42 -18.71 -13.57
N GLY A 296 3.31 -19.73 -13.60
CA GLY A 296 4.03 -20.15 -12.40
C GLY A 296 3.07 -20.63 -11.31
N GLU A 297 3.21 -20.09 -10.11
CA GLU A 297 2.24 -20.30 -9.03
C GLU A 297 1.02 -19.38 -9.25
N ILE A 298 -0.17 -19.99 -9.30
CA ILE A 298 -1.42 -19.24 -9.49
C ILE A 298 -1.77 -18.54 -8.17
N GLN A 299 -1.83 -17.21 -8.20
CA GLN A 299 -2.09 -16.37 -7.03
C GLN A 299 -2.94 -15.14 -7.40
N GLU A 300 -3.63 -14.58 -6.41
CA GLU A 300 -4.31 -13.30 -6.56
C GLU A 300 -3.32 -12.15 -6.38
N LYS A 301 -3.47 -11.13 -7.18
CA LYS A 301 -2.67 -9.92 -7.25
C LYS A 301 -3.56 -8.69 -7.09
N SER A 302 -2.96 -7.52 -6.98
CA SER A 302 -3.63 -6.23 -7.10
C SER A 302 -3.58 -5.73 -8.56
N ILE A 303 -4.48 -4.83 -8.94
CA ILE A 303 -4.38 -4.13 -10.23
C ILE A 303 -3.06 -3.32 -10.33
N SER A 304 -2.54 -2.85 -9.21
CA SER A 304 -1.24 -2.18 -9.12
C SER A 304 -0.03 -3.09 -9.42
N ASP A 305 -0.21 -4.41 -9.41
CA ASP A 305 0.83 -5.35 -9.82
C ASP A 305 0.90 -5.55 -11.35
N ILE A 306 -0.05 -4.97 -12.09
CA ILE A 306 -0.06 -5.00 -13.55
C ILE A 306 0.78 -3.85 -14.08
N VAL A 307 1.88 -4.18 -14.76
CA VAL A 307 2.69 -3.16 -15.43
C VAL A 307 1.89 -2.49 -16.55
N LEU A 308 1.76 -1.16 -16.51
CA LEU A 308 1.08 -0.41 -17.55
C LEU A 308 1.77 -0.63 -18.90
N GLY A 309 0.97 -0.90 -19.91
CA GLY A 309 1.45 -1.22 -21.26
C GLY A 309 1.75 -2.72 -21.49
N ASN A 310 1.66 -3.59 -20.45
CA ASN A 310 1.81 -5.04 -20.63
C ASN A 310 0.69 -5.61 -21.51
N MET A 311 1.06 -6.33 -22.57
CA MET A 311 0.13 -6.93 -23.53
C MET A 311 -0.38 -8.32 -23.13
N ASN A 312 0.25 -8.96 -22.14
CA ASN A 312 -0.07 -10.32 -21.72
C ASN A 312 -1.15 -10.36 -20.63
N VAL A 313 -2.18 -9.53 -20.81
CA VAL A 313 -3.30 -9.35 -19.88
C VAL A 313 -4.62 -9.61 -20.59
N GLU A 314 -5.46 -10.44 -20.00
CA GLU A 314 -6.82 -10.71 -20.45
C GLU A 314 -7.83 -10.18 -19.42
N TYR A 315 -8.84 -9.49 -19.88
CA TYR A 315 -9.90 -8.89 -19.06
C TYR A 315 -11.18 -9.67 -19.27
N ILE A 316 -11.61 -10.38 -18.25
CA ILE A 316 -12.86 -11.15 -18.27
C ILE A 316 -14.03 -10.19 -18.10
N THR A 317 -15.01 -10.29 -18.99
CA THR A 317 -16.16 -9.38 -19.04
C THR A 317 -17.45 -10.05 -18.59
N ALA A 318 -18.32 -9.25 -17.97
CA ALA A 318 -19.70 -9.60 -17.67
C ALA A 318 -20.62 -8.50 -18.25
N GLY A 319 -21.16 -8.75 -19.44
CA GLY A 319 -21.87 -7.73 -20.19
C GLY A 319 -20.91 -6.66 -20.73
N THR A 320 -21.06 -5.41 -20.27
CA THR A 320 -20.24 -4.26 -20.68
C THR A 320 -19.15 -3.88 -19.67
N GLU A 321 -18.99 -4.66 -18.61
CA GLU A 321 -18.06 -4.34 -17.50
C GLU A 321 -16.99 -5.42 -17.38
N VAL A 322 -15.80 -5.02 -16.92
CA VAL A 322 -14.76 -5.98 -16.55
C VAL A 322 -15.03 -6.49 -15.14
N CYS A 323 -14.98 -7.81 -14.95
CA CYS A 323 -15.26 -8.46 -13.69
C CYS A 323 -14.08 -9.22 -13.08
N ALA A 324 -13.04 -9.51 -13.86
CA ALA A 324 -11.77 -10.05 -13.40
C ALA A 324 -10.65 -9.77 -14.40
N ILE A 325 -9.41 -9.81 -13.96
CA ILE A 325 -8.22 -9.65 -14.82
C ILE A 325 -7.33 -10.88 -14.67
N LEU A 326 -6.78 -11.37 -15.78
CA LEU A 326 -5.85 -12.49 -15.83
C LEU A 326 -4.51 -12.03 -16.41
N ILE A 327 -3.44 -12.14 -15.61
CA ILE A 327 -2.07 -11.93 -16.09
C ILE A 327 -1.58 -13.27 -16.61
N ARG A 328 -1.43 -13.41 -17.92
CA ARG A 328 -1.15 -14.66 -18.60
C ARG A 328 0.34 -15.03 -18.63
N GLU A 329 1.20 -14.06 -18.70
CA GLU A 329 2.65 -14.20 -18.76
C GLU A 329 3.34 -13.04 -18.02
N PRO A 330 4.62 -13.17 -17.63
CA PRO A 330 5.38 -12.06 -17.07
C PRO A 330 5.36 -10.83 -18.00
N ALA A 331 5.38 -9.64 -17.40
CA ALA A 331 5.46 -8.41 -18.17
C ALA A 331 6.81 -8.28 -18.85
N GLU A 332 6.81 -7.96 -20.16
CA GLU A 332 8.00 -7.49 -20.86
C GLU A 332 8.08 -5.96 -20.74
N ILE A 333 9.18 -5.46 -20.15
CA ILE A 333 9.40 -4.02 -19.98
C ILE A 333 10.13 -3.49 -21.21
N ASN A 334 9.35 -2.99 -22.16
CA ASN A 334 9.87 -2.39 -23.39
C ASN A 334 9.87 -0.85 -23.32
N ASP A 335 8.82 -0.27 -22.76
CA ASP A 335 8.58 1.17 -22.71
C ASP A 335 8.35 1.67 -21.29
N ILE A 336 8.67 2.94 -21.06
CA ILE A 336 8.26 3.70 -19.88
C ILE A 336 7.31 4.82 -20.31
N ARG A 337 6.38 5.19 -19.43
CA ARG A 337 5.35 6.19 -19.65
C ARG A 337 5.57 7.35 -18.69
N VAL A 338 5.92 8.53 -19.22
CA VAL A 338 6.33 9.70 -18.45
C VAL A 338 5.29 10.81 -18.59
N LEU A 339 4.63 11.21 -17.50
CA LEU A 339 3.77 12.38 -17.43
C LEU A 339 4.62 13.65 -17.53
N LEU A 340 4.41 14.44 -18.57
CA LEU A 340 5.12 15.71 -18.79
C LEU A 340 4.34 16.85 -18.13
N LEU A 341 4.86 17.37 -17.02
CA LEU A 341 4.21 18.41 -16.23
C LEU A 341 4.07 19.74 -17.00
N GLY A 342 3.07 20.52 -16.64
CA GLY A 342 2.92 21.91 -17.06
C GLY A 342 4.08 22.80 -16.57
N GLU A 343 4.20 23.99 -17.12
CA GLU A 343 5.25 24.96 -16.71
C GLU A 343 5.10 25.39 -15.23
N ASP A 344 3.90 25.31 -14.70
CA ASP A 344 3.55 25.58 -13.30
C ASP A 344 3.76 24.37 -12.37
N GLY A 345 4.22 23.23 -12.91
CA GLY A 345 4.36 21.96 -12.20
C GLY A 345 3.05 21.19 -12.04
N SER A 346 1.95 21.60 -12.70
CA SER A 346 0.68 20.90 -12.72
C SER A 346 0.74 19.64 -13.58
N ASN A 347 -0.03 18.62 -13.19
CA ASN A 347 -0.29 17.43 -14.04
C ASN A 347 -1.09 17.77 -15.30
N PHE A 348 -1.73 18.95 -15.35
CA PHE A 348 -2.66 19.33 -16.40
C PHE A 348 -2.17 20.54 -17.20
N ARG A 349 -2.53 20.56 -18.47
CA ARG A 349 -2.32 21.65 -19.41
C ARG A 349 -3.66 22.15 -19.95
N SER A 350 -3.78 23.42 -20.21
CA SER A 350 -5.00 23.99 -20.79
C SER A 350 -5.07 23.79 -22.30
N ASP A 351 -3.92 23.66 -22.96
CA ASP A 351 -3.80 23.51 -24.41
C ASP A 351 -2.51 22.82 -24.81
N ILE A 352 -2.50 22.07 -25.91
CA ILE A 352 -1.35 21.28 -26.35
C ILE A 352 -1.17 21.36 -27.88
N TYR A 353 0.02 21.76 -28.31
CA TYR A 353 0.48 21.65 -29.68
C TYR A 353 1.68 20.74 -29.76
N LEU A 354 1.64 19.77 -30.68
CA LEU A 354 2.71 18.81 -30.93
C LEU A 354 3.19 18.88 -32.37
N LYS A 355 4.48 18.62 -32.58
CA LYS A 355 5.05 18.58 -33.92
C LYS A 355 6.12 17.48 -34.01
N CYS A 356 6.08 16.66 -35.08
CA CYS A 356 7.07 15.64 -35.36
C CYS A 356 8.06 16.09 -36.47
N ASN A 357 9.32 15.71 -36.34
CA ASN A 357 10.36 15.97 -37.37
C ASN A 357 10.30 14.96 -38.52
N THR A 358 9.50 13.90 -38.42
CA THR A 358 9.22 12.91 -39.49
C THR A 358 7.73 12.88 -39.77
N PRO A 359 7.28 12.31 -40.91
CA PRO A 359 5.88 11.96 -41.04
C PRO A 359 5.41 11.13 -39.85
N SER A 360 4.23 11.41 -39.36
CA SER A 360 3.73 10.82 -38.12
C SER A 360 2.31 10.31 -38.29
N HIS A 361 1.93 9.33 -37.49
CA HIS A 361 0.60 8.75 -37.41
C HIS A 361 -0.15 9.28 -36.18
N LEU A 362 -1.35 9.80 -36.41
CA LEU A 362 -2.25 10.30 -35.37
C LEU A 362 -3.43 9.36 -35.24
N LYS A 363 -3.80 9.01 -33.99
CA LYS A 363 -4.99 8.24 -33.66
C LYS A 363 -5.74 8.89 -32.50
N CYS A 364 -7.06 9.09 -32.66
CA CYS A 364 -7.95 9.52 -31.59
C CYS A 364 -9.35 8.92 -31.79
N GLY A 365 -9.72 7.92 -30.97
CA GLY A 365 -10.92 7.13 -31.19
C GLY A 365 -10.93 6.47 -32.57
N ASP A 366 -11.96 6.77 -33.38
CA ASP A 366 -12.10 6.26 -34.76
C ASP A 366 -11.36 7.12 -35.82
N THR A 367 -10.75 8.23 -35.41
CA THR A 367 -9.98 9.12 -36.30
C THR A 367 -8.55 8.62 -36.38
N GLU A 368 -8.07 8.34 -37.58
CA GLU A 368 -6.69 8.00 -37.89
C GLU A 368 -6.22 8.85 -39.08
N GLU A 369 -5.10 9.53 -38.95
CA GLU A 369 -4.55 10.43 -39.95
C GLU A 369 -3.01 10.34 -40.01
N ASP A 370 -2.46 10.45 -41.22
CA ASP A 370 -1.02 10.63 -41.42
C ASP A 370 -0.71 12.12 -41.53
N ILE A 371 0.14 12.60 -40.65
CA ILE A 371 0.55 14.00 -40.58
C ILE A 371 1.93 14.16 -41.22
N ALA A 372 2.07 15.16 -42.10
CA ALA A 372 3.36 15.45 -42.72
C ALA A 372 4.38 15.95 -41.68
N ALA A 373 5.68 15.65 -41.92
CA ALA A 373 6.75 16.18 -41.10
C ALA A 373 6.65 17.71 -40.92
N GLU A 374 7.08 18.19 -39.75
CA GLU A 374 7.10 19.62 -39.37
C GLU A 374 5.73 20.32 -39.33
N THR A 375 4.63 19.56 -39.34
CA THR A 375 3.27 20.12 -39.26
C THR A 375 2.85 20.20 -37.81
N PRO A 376 2.53 21.39 -37.24
CA PRO A 376 1.95 21.51 -35.91
C PRO A 376 0.55 20.90 -35.84
N VAL A 377 0.30 20.10 -34.82
CA VAL A 377 -1.00 19.48 -34.53
C VAL A 377 -1.57 20.12 -33.28
N HIS A 378 -2.75 20.71 -33.38
CA HIS A 378 -3.51 21.20 -32.24
C HIS A 378 -4.30 20.03 -31.63
N VAL A 379 -3.76 19.45 -30.56
CA VAL A 379 -4.25 18.18 -30.00
C VAL A 379 -5.66 18.30 -29.44
N THR A 380 -5.95 19.43 -28.81
CA THR A 380 -7.23 19.64 -28.13
C THR A 380 -8.41 19.66 -29.09
N ASP A 381 -8.22 20.01 -30.39
CA ASP A 381 -9.26 19.95 -31.42
C ASP A 381 -9.79 18.53 -31.64
N TYR A 382 -8.93 17.50 -31.48
CA TYR A 382 -9.27 16.09 -31.64
C TYR A 382 -10.00 15.51 -30.43
N LEU A 383 -9.83 16.10 -29.24
CA LEU A 383 -10.42 15.62 -27.99
C LEU A 383 -11.78 16.28 -27.66
N VAL A 384 -12.17 17.32 -28.38
CA VAL A 384 -13.48 17.96 -28.21
C VAL A 384 -14.59 16.94 -28.51
N ASN A 385 -15.49 16.71 -27.54
CA ASN A 385 -16.57 15.73 -27.58
C ASN A 385 -16.10 14.25 -27.75
N GLN A 386 -14.86 13.94 -27.38
CA GLN A 386 -14.27 12.59 -27.39
C GLN A 386 -13.99 12.12 -25.93
N GLU A 387 -14.99 12.21 -25.06
CA GLU A 387 -14.88 11.81 -23.66
C GLU A 387 -14.40 10.36 -23.53
N GLY A 388 -13.40 10.14 -22.68
CA GLY A 388 -12.80 8.81 -22.47
C GLY A 388 -11.92 8.29 -23.59
N LYS A 389 -11.64 9.08 -24.64
CA LYS A 389 -10.72 8.71 -25.71
C LYS A 389 -9.32 9.28 -25.45
N THR A 390 -8.33 8.53 -25.88
CA THR A 390 -6.91 8.94 -25.82
C THR A 390 -6.48 9.36 -27.22
N PHE A 391 -5.86 10.56 -27.29
CA PHE A 391 -5.16 11.00 -28.50
C PHE A 391 -3.74 10.43 -28.47
N THR A 392 -3.26 9.91 -29.58
CA THR A 392 -1.88 9.40 -29.73
C THR A 392 -1.25 9.98 -30.98
N LEU A 393 -0.01 10.49 -30.86
CA LEU A 393 0.80 10.94 -31.99
C LEU A 393 2.13 10.17 -32.00
N THR A 394 2.34 9.36 -33.02
CA THR A 394 3.51 8.50 -33.17
C THR A 394 4.37 8.98 -34.35
N PRO A 395 5.62 9.43 -34.12
CA PRO A 395 6.54 9.79 -35.20
C PRO A 395 6.94 8.55 -36.01
N GLY A 396 7.31 8.73 -37.27
CA GLY A 396 7.92 7.68 -38.09
C GLY A 396 9.26 7.21 -37.52
N GLU A 397 9.81 6.15 -38.06
CA GLU A 397 11.05 5.51 -37.59
C GLU A 397 12.18 6.51 -37.41
N GLY A 398 12.82 6.51 -36.23
CA GLY A 398 13.90 7.45 -35.86
C GLY A 398 13.45 8.90 -35.67
N GLY A 399 12.15 9.17 -35.75
CA GLY A 399 11.59 10.49 -35.55
C GLY A 399 11.45 10.88 -34.08
N THR A 400 11.23 12.17 -33.86
CA THR A 400 11.01 12.76 -32.52
C THR A 400 9.81 13.70 -32.53
N VAL A 401 9.25 13.93 -31.34
CA VAL A 401 8.16 14.87 -31.11
C VAL A 401 8.64 16.04 -30.25
N VAL A 402 8.19 17.24 -30.56
CA VAL A 402 8.41 18.43 -29.70
C VAL A 402 7.05 19.00 -29.28
N ILE A 403 7.00 19.56 -28.06
CA ILE A 403 5.94 20.48 -27.67
C ILE A 403 6.25 21.80 -28.36
N CYS A 404 5.26 22.41 -28.99
CA CYS A 404 5.45 23.65 -29.75
C CYS A 404 4.36 24.67 -29.46
N GLU A 405 4.60 25.92 -29.87
CA GLU A 405 3.59 26.97 -29.96
C GLU A 405 2.66 26.74 -31.17
N PRO A 406 1.51 27.44 -31.25
CA PRO A 406 0.65 27.39 -32.45
C PRO A 406 1.38 27.71 -33.76
N SER A 407 2.45 28.51 -33.68
CA SER A 407 3.34 28.84 -34.80
C SER A 407 4.19 27.67 -35.30
N GLY A 408 4.28 26.59 -34.55
CA GLY A 408 5.19 25.46 -34.77
C GLY A 408 6.59 25.67 -34.19
N THR A 409 6.82 26.75 -33.44
CA THR A 409 8.11 26.98 -32.76
C THR A 409 8.23 26.02 -31.55
N ALA A 410 9.26 25.19 -31.54
CA ALA A 410 9.48 24.24 -30.44
C ALA A 410 9.76 24.99 -29.11
N VAL A 411 9.10 24.54 -28.02
CA VAL A 411 9.30 25.02 -26.64
C VAL A 411 9.91 23.93 -25.74
N SER A 412 10.11 22.73 -26.25
CA SER A 412 10.79 21.64 -25.55
C SER A 412 11.99 21.11 -26.35
N ASN A 413 12.84 20.33 -25.69
CA ASN A 413 13.77 19.43 -26.38
C ASN A 413 12.96 18.33 -27.10
N PRO A 414 13.53 17.70 -28.15
CA PRO A 414 12.88 16.58 -28.82
C PRO A 414 12.73 15.37 -27.90
N TYR A 415 11.55 14.74 -27.95
CA TYR A 415 11.26 13.50 -27.25
C TYR A 415 11.26 12.33 -28.23
N SER A 416 11.88 11.23 -27.89
CA SER A 416 11.71 9.94 -28.57
C SER A 416 10.36 9.29 -28.21
N GLY A 417 9.90 8.34 -29.04
CA GLY A 417 8.63 7.62 -28.78
C GLY A 417 7.39 8.42 -29.16
N SER A 418 6.24 8.03 -28.67
CA SER A 418 4.94 8.62 -28.96
C SER A 418 4.47 9.55 -27.83
N MET A 419 3.51 10.43 -28.17
CA MET A 419 2.83 11.27 -27.19
C MET A 419 1.37 10.85 -27.08
N GLU A 420 0.89 10.68 -25.86
CA GLU A 420 -0.51 10.42 -25.54
C GLU A 420 -1.11 11.58 -24.75
N VAL A 421 -2.34 11.95 -25.09
CA VAL A 421 -3.06 13.02 -24.40
C VAL A 421 -4.45 12.52 -24.00
N ARG A 422 -4.81 12.79 -22.75
CA ARG A 422 -6.11 12.45 -22.16
C ARG A 422 -6.79 13.70 -21.62
N SER A 423 -8.12 13.74 -21.69
CA SER A 423 -8.94 14.81 -21.18
C SER A 423 -9.44 14.50 -19.77
N TYR A 424 -9.36 15.48 -18.86
CA TYR A 424 -9.89 15.45 -17.49
C TYR A 424 -10.67 16.76 -17.24
N GLU A 425 -11.42 16.83 -16.15
CA GLU A 425 -12.13 18.07 -15.77
C GLU A 425 -11.19 19.26 -15.58
N GLN A 426 -9.95 19.00 -15.09
CA GLN A 426 -8.93 20.00 -14.81
C GLN A 426 -8.14 20.44 -16.05
N GLY A 427 -8.26 19.74 -17.18
CA GLY A 427 -7.49 19.99 -18.40
C GLY A 427 -7.00 18.71 -19.06
N TYR A 428 -5.84 18.78 -19.69
CA TYR A 428 -5.27 17.70 -20.49
C TYR A 428 -3.95 17.22 -19.88
N THR A 429 -3.79 15.92 -19.73
CA THR A 429 -2.49 15.31 -19.41
C THR A 429 -1.72 15.04 -20.69
N LEU A 430 -0.40 15.10 -20.63
CA LEU A 430 0.51 14.77 -21.72
C LEU A 430 1.49 13.69 -21.24
N VAL A 431 1.43 12.52 -21.80
CA VAL A 431 2.28 11.37 -21.47
C VAL A 431 3.18 11.02 -22.64
N ASN A 432 4.48 10.93 -22.42
CA ASN A 432 5.42 10.40 -23.40
C ASN A 432 5.61 8.90 -23.17
N GLN A 433 5.17 8.07 -24.11
CA GLN A 433 5.50 6.66 -24.15
C GLN A 433 6.79 6.49 -24.95
N VAL A 434 7.87 6.06 -24.28
CA VAL A 434 9.21 6.01 -24.86
C VAL A 434 9.89 4.68 -24.54
N PRO A 435 10.65 4.07 -25.48
CA PRO A 435 11.46 2.89 -25.21
C PRO A 435 12.37 3.12 -23.99
N PHE A 436 12.41 2.16 -23.08
CA PHE A 436 13.02 2.30 -21.75
C PHE A 436 14.47 2.78 -21.80
N GLU A 437 15.28 2.23 -22.70
CA GLU A 437 16.67 2.69 -22.87
C GLU A 437 16.75 4.10 -23.48
N GLN A 438 15.84 4.48 -24.39
CA GLN A 438 15.84 5.83 -24.97
C GLN A 438 15.40 6.89 -23.96
N TYR A 439 14.56 6.53 -22.98
CA TYR A 439 14.27 7.38 -21.83
C TYR A 439 15.57 7.74 -21.08
N LEU A 440 16.44 6.77 -20.83
CA LEU A 440 17.71 6.97 -20.13
C LEU A 440 18.69 7.85 -20.91
N TYR A 441 18.64 7.89 -22.26
CA TYR A 441 19.49 8.79 -23.05
C TYR A 441 19.27 10.26 -22.68
N ALA A 442 18.05 10.62 -22.27
CA ALA A 442 17.67 11.98 -21.90
C ALA A 442 17.64 12.20 -20.36
N VAL A 443 17.55 11.15 -19.55
CA VAL A 443 17.69 11.23 -18.10
C VAL A 443 19.14 11.46 -17.71
N VAL A 444 20.08 10.64 -18.22
CA VAL A 444 21.48 10.71 -17.82
C VAL A 444 22.09 12.11 -17.97
N PRO A 445 21.96 12.84 -19.11
CA PRO A 445 22.51 14.19 -19.22
C PRO A 445 21.71 15.24 -18.46
N SER A 446 20.42 14.96 -18.12
CA SER A 446 19.58 15.85 -17.31
C SER A 446 19.91 15.76 -15.82
N GLU A 447 20.44 14.61 -15.37
CA GLU A 447 20.82 14.36 -13.99
C GLU A 447 22.32 14.63 -13.73
N MET A 448 23.19 14.29 -14.69
CA MET A 448 24.63 14.37 -14.53
C MET A 448 25.28 15.07 -15.73
N PRO A 449 26.16 16.07 -15.53
CA PRO A 449 26.89 16.69 -16.63
C PRO A 449 27.72 15.67 -17.42
N VAL A 450 27.63 15.69 -18.76
CA VAL A 450 28.36 14.77 -19.62
C VAL A 450 29.89 14.92 -19.52
N SER A 451 30.38 16.06 -19.01
CA SER A 451 31.80 16.31 -18.73
C SER A 451 32.35 15.45 -17.58
N TYR A 452 31.55 14.69 -16.85
CA TYR A 452 32.00 13.80 -15.76
C TYR A 452 32.71 12.54 -16.30
N GLY A 453 32.60 12.27 -17.58
CA GLY A 453 33.28 11.18 -18.25
C GLY A 453 32.53 9.86 -18.24
N ALA A 454 33.02 8.91 -19.04
CA ALA A 454 32.30 7.70 -19.39
C ALA A 454 31.93 6.84 -18.18
N GLU A 455 32.85 6.63 -17.21
CA GLU A 455 32.60 5.72 -16.09
C GLU A 455 31.58 6.28 -15.12
N ALA A 456 31.57 7.60 -14.86
CA ALA A 456 30.53 8.24 -14.04
C ALA A 456 29.16 8.22 -14.73
N LEU A 457 29.12 8.48 -16.06
CA LEU A 457 27.87 8.40 -16.84
C LEU A 457 27.32 6.98 -16.91
N LYS A 458 28.15 5.95 -17.01
CA LYS A 458 27.73 4.55 -16.93
C LYS A 458 27.15 4.21 -15.56
N ALA A 459 27.80 4.64 -14.48
CA ALA A 459 27.28 4.44 -13.13
C ALA A 459 25.89 5.13 -12.94
N GLN A 460 25.75 6.37 -13.44
CA GLN A 460 24.49 7.08 -13.46
C GLN A 460 23.42 6.34 -14.27
N ALA A 461 23.78 5.76 -15.41
CA ALA A 461 22.84 5.01 -16.25
C ALA A 461 22.32 3.74 -15.54
N VAL A 462 23.19 2.99 -14.85
CA VAL A 462 22.78 1.81 -14.06
C VAL A 462 21.88 2.22 -12.89
N CYS A 463 22.25 3.28 -12.16
CA CYS A 463 21.40 3.79 -11.07
C CYS A 463 20.04 4.25 -11.58
N ALA A 464 20.02 5.05 -12.65
CA ALA A 464 18.79 5.58 -13.23
C ALA A 464 17.88 4.45 -13.75
N ARG A 465 18.47 3.42 -14.36
CA ARG A 465 17.72 2.23 -14.84
C ARG A 465 17.11 1.45 -13.69
N SER A 466 17.88 1.17 -12.64
CA SER A 466 17.40 0.45 -11.45
C SER A 466 16.25 1.20 -10.76
N TYR A 467 16.41 2.50 -10.58
CA TYR A 467 15.38 3.37 -10.01
C TYR A 467 14.11 3.39 -10.87
N ALA A 468 14.25 3.68 -12.18
CA ALA A 468 13.10 3.76 -13.09
C ALA A 468 12.37 2.42 -13.22
N TYR A 469 13.09 1.29 -13.17
CA TYR A 469 12.50 -0.04 -13.18
C TYR A 469 11.54 -0.25 -12.00
N ILE A 470 11.93 0.11 -10.79
CA ILE A 470 11.08 -0.01 -9.61
C ILE A 470 9.86 0.91 -9.70
N GLN A 471 10.07 2.17 -10.15
CA GLN A 471 8.95 3.12 -10.31
C GLN A 471 7.96 2.66 -11.39
N LEU A 472 8.45 2.03 -12.45
CA LEU A 472 7.62 1.45 -13.50
C LEU A 472 6.72 0.32 -12.95
N LEU A 473 7.24 -0.51 -12.03
CA LEU A 473 6.46 -1.56 -11.38
C LEU A 473 5.41 -1.00 -10.40
N ARG A 474 5.65 0.14 -9.75
CA ARG A 474 4.70 0.79 -8.81
C ARG A 474 3.58 1.52 -9.53
N ALA A 475 3.88 2.18 -10.64
CA ALA A 475 2.94 2.96 -11.45
C ALA A 475 2.05 3.93 -10.62
N ASP A 476 2.66 4.73 -9.73
CA ASP A 476 1.94 5.64 -8.83
C ASP A 476 1.08 6.70 -9.54
N LEU A 477 1.27 6.88 -10.85
CA LEU A 477 0.53 7.80 -11.71
C LEU A 477 -0.38 7.06 -12.73
N ALA A 478 -0.81 5.84 -12.39
CA ALA A 478 -1.63 5.01 -13.27
C ALA A 478 -2.95 5.68 -13.69
N GLU A 479 -3.55 6.51 -12.84
CA GLU A 479 -4.76 7.28 -13.16
C GLU A 479 -4.56 8.23 -14.36
N TYR A 480 -3.31 8.71 -14.59
CA TYR A 480 -2.94 9.55 -15.74
C TYR A 480 -2.38 8.72 -16.91
N GLY A 481 -2.30 7.41 -16.77
CA GLY A 481 -1.69 6.53 -17.77
C GLY A 481 -0.17 6.64 -17.81
N ALA A 482 0.48 6.96 -16.69
CA ALA A 482 1.92 7.12 -16.57
C ALA A 482 2.50 6.31 -15.41
N HIS A 483 3.79 5.96 -15.52
CA HIS A 483 4.55 5.36 -14.43
C HIS A 483 5.12 6.43 -13.49
N ILE A 484 5.66 7.51 -14.07
CA ILE A 484 6.38 8.59 -13.40
C ILE A 484 6.07 9.95 -14.05
N ASN A 485 6.54 11.04 -13.45
CA ASN A 485 6.60 12.35 -14.10
C ASN A 485 8.04 12.83 -14.34
N ASP A 486 8.20 13.94 -15.05
CA ASP A 486 9.49 14.50 -15.48
C ASP A 486 10.17 15.42 -14.45
N SER A 487 9.72 15.38 -13.17
CA SER A 487 10.23 16.24 -12.09
C SER A 487 11.24 15.54 -11.18
N THR A 488 11.83 16.34 -10.28
CA THR A 488 12.73 15.84 -9.22
C THR A 488 12.04 14.97 -8.15
N SER A 489 10.75 14.77 -8.22
CA SER A 489 10.04 13.79 -7.37
C SER A 489 10.32 12.35 -7.82
N TYR A 490 10.73 12.18 -9.08
CA TYR A 490 11.18 10.94 -9.68
C TYR A 490 12.58 11.12 -10.27
N GLN A 491 12.70 11.37 -11.58
CA GLN A 491 13.97 11.63 -12.28
C GLN A 491 13.80 12.80 -13.23
N VAL A 492 14.77 13.69 -13.26
CA VAL A 492 14.76 14.82 -14.22
C VAL A 492 14.87 14.27 -15.64
N TYR A 493 13.85 14.50 -16.44
CA TYR A 493 13.74 13.95 -17.78
C TYR A 493 13.76 15.04 -18.84
N ASN A 494 14.62 14.88 -19.85
CA ASN A 494 14.71 15.70 -21.07
C ASN A 494 14.85 17.23 -20.85
N LYS A 495 15.37 17.66 -19.70
CA LYS A 495 15.74 19.07 -19.48
C LYS A 495 17.04 19.42 -20.21
N VAL A 496 17.92 18.44 -20.40
CA VAL A 496 19.08 18.48 -21.28
C VAL A 496 18.87 17.43 -22.38
N ALA A 497 19.06 17.85 -23.65
CA ALA A 497 18.89 16.92 -24.75
C ALA A 497 19.93 15.79 -24.68
N GLN A 498 19.60 14.62 -25.18
CA GLN A 498 20.52 13.49 -25.28
C GLN A 498 21.80 13.88 -26.09
N THR A 499 22.92 13.33 -25.71
CA THR A 499 24.23 13.52 -26.37
C THR A 499 24.81 12.18 -26.79
N ALA A 500 25.87 12.21 -27.63
CA ALA A 500 26.53 10.97 -28.02
C ALA A 500 27.11 10.24 -26.81
N GLU A 501 27.65 10.98 -25.83
CA GLU A 501 28.26 10.43 -24.61
C GLU A 501 27.20 9.79 -23.70
N SER A 502 26.01 10.41 -23.56
CA SER A 502 24.93 9.81 -22.76
C SER A 502 24.40 8.54 -23.42
N VAL A 503 24.22 8.53 -24.73
CA VAL A 503 23.80 7.35 -25.49
C VAL A 503 24.83 6.23 -25.35
N GLU A 504 26.16 6.53 -25.53
CA GLU A 504 27.20 5.52 -25.38
C GLU A 504 27.25 4.92 -23.98
N ALA A 505 27.10 5.72 -22.93
CA ALA A 505 27.11 5.25 -21.56
C ALA A 505 25.89 4.30 -21.24
N VAL A 506 24.70 4.67 -21.72
CA VAL A 506 23.50 3.83 -21.56
C VAL A 506 23.65 2.53 -22.34
N GLU A 507 24.09 2.59 -23.61
CA GLU A 507 24.28 1.39 -24.44
C GLU A 507 25.36 0.45 -23.87
N ALA A 508 26.47 0.99 -23.34
CA ALA A 508 27.51 0.19 -22.70
C ALA A 508 27.05 -0.54 -21.43
N THR A 509 25.95 -0.10 -20.83
CA THR A 509 25.36 -0.68 -19.63
C THR A 509 23.94 -1.17 -19.86
N ARG A 510 23.55 -1.40 -21.12
CA ARG A 510 22.17 -1.81 -21.50
C ARG A 510 21.69 -3.00 -20.67
N GLY A 511 20.49 -2.91 -20.11
CA GLY A 511 19.86 -3.92 -19.29
C GLY A 511 20.45 -4.09 -17.87
N LYS A 512 21.60 -3.46 -17.54
CA LYS A 512 22.24 -3.63 -16.24
C LYS A 512 21.55 -2.80 -15.16
N VAL A 513 21.21 -3.49 -14.06
CA VAL A 513 20.58 -2.94 -12.84
C VAL A 513 21.34 -3.39 -11.60
N LEU A 514 21.07 -2.74 -10.47
CA LEU A 514 21.54 -3.19 -9.15
C LEU A 514 20.51 -4.11 -8.52
N LYS A 515 20.94 -5.30 -8.06
CA LYS A 515 20.14 -6.23 -7.31
C LYS A 515 20.70 -6.42 -5.90
N TYR A 516 19.82 -6.52 -4.93
CA TYR A 516 20.13 -6.85 -3.55
C TYR A 516 19.22 -7.99 -3.10
N ASN A 517 19.81 -9.08 -2.57
CA ASN A 517 19.09 -10.33 -2.25
C ASN A 517 18.30 -10.93 -3.44
N GLY A 518 18.72 -10.66 -4.69
CA GLY A 518 18.08 -11.15 -5.90
C GLY A 518 17.06 -10.19 -6.54
N ASP A 519 16.61 -9.17 -5.81
CA ASP A 519 15.63 -8.20 -6.30
C ASP A 519 16.31 -6.91 -6.79
N VAL A 520 15.76 -6.29 -7.82
CA VAL A 520 16.20 -4.96 -8.28
C VAL A 520 15.89 -3.95 -7.18
N VAL A 521 16.84 -3.02 -6.94
CA VAL A 521 16.72 -2.01 -5.89
C VAL A 521 16.59 -0.60 -6.43
N GLU A 522 15.96 0.29 -5.65
CA GLU A 522 15.94 1.71 -5.91
C GLU A 522 17.33 2.30 -5.67
N ALA A 523 18.12 2.43 -6.74
CA ALA A 523 19.45 2.98 -6.67
C ALA A 523 19.39 4.51 -6.57
N TYR A 524 19.16 5.02 -5.36
CA TYR A 524 19.09 6.46 -5.08
C TYR A 524 20.42 7.16 -5.35
N TYR A 525 20.36 8.40 -5.84
CA TYR A 525 21.54 9.23 -6.07
C TYR A 525 21.24 10.69 -5.73
N PHE A 526 22.26 11.45 -5.47
CA PHE A 526 22.16 12.85 -5.07
C PHE A 526 23.39 13.64 -5.55
N SER A 527 23.32 14.97 -5.54
CA SER A 527 24.34 15.81 -6.17
C SER A 527 25.72 15.70 -5.52
N THR A 528 25.85 16.05 -4.22
CA THR A 528 27.16 16.23 -3.57
C THR A 528 27.10 15.73 -2.13
N SER A 529 28.07 14.94 -1.71
CA SER A 529 28.19 14.53 -0.32
C SER A 529 28.80 15.64 0.56
N MET A 530 28.72 15.47 1.87
CA MET A 530 29.51 16.28 2.80
C MET A 530 30.82 15.56 3.21
N GLY A 531 31.12 14.44 2.54
CA GLY A 531 32.21 13.51 2.80
C GLY A 531 31.75 12.11 3.20
N TYR A 532 30.46 11.93 3.45
CA TYR A 532 29.83 10.63 3.77
C TYR A 532 28.49 10.48 3.10
N THR A 533 28.11 9.23 2.79
CA THR A 533 26.73 8.83 2.52
C THR A 533 26.05 8.39 3.82
N ASP A 534 24.74 8.14 3.78
CA ASP A 534 23.95 7.72 4.95
C ASP A 534 23.17 6.42 4.68
N THR A 535 22.38 6.01 5.66
CA THR A 535 21.49 4.85 5.62
C THR A 535 20.03 5.29 5.52
N ALA A 536 19.12 4.37 5.16
CA ALA A 536 17.69 4.64 5.05
C ALA A 536 17.01 5.11 6.37
N GLU A 537 17.73 5.06 7.49
CA GLU A 537 17.30 5.60 8.78
C GLU A 537 16.82 7.07 8.70
N ILE A 538 17.42 7.86 7.78
CA ILE A 538 17.04 9.28 7.58
C ILE A 538 15.60 9.47 7.11
N TRP A 539 14.92 8.42 6.64
CA TRP A 539 13.52 8.45 6.21
C TRP A 539 12.53 7.96 7.27
N ASN A 540 13.00 7.62 8.47
CA ASN A 540 12.17 7.12 9.56
C ASN A 540 11.36 5.87 9.16
N ILE A 541 12.03 4.93 8.47
CA ILE A 541 11.46 3.67 8.01
C ILE A 541 11.62 2.63 9.13
N GLU A 542 10.57 1.85 9.41
CA GLU A 542 10.58 0.80 10.45
C GLU A 542 11.36 -0.45 10.00
N GLU A 543 11.23 -0.85 8.72
CA GLU A 543 11.89 -2.01 8.14
C GLU A 543 13.12 -1.60 7.32
N THR A 544 14.24 -1.39 7.97
CA THR A 544 15.49 -1.03 7.29
C THR A 544 16.20 -2.21 6.60
N ALA A 545 15.79 -3.44 6.86
CA ALA A 545 16.42 -4.65 6.30
C ALA A 545 16.41 -4.70 4.76
N ASN A 546 15.34 -4.21 4.14
CA ASN A 546 15.21 -4.14 2.68
C ASN A 546 16.12 -3.07 2.03
N TYR A 547 16.68 -2.17 2.83
CA TYR A 547 17.56 -1.08 2.41
C TYR A 547 19.00 -1.29 2.85
N GLY A 548 19.41 -2.52 3.20
CA GLY A 548 20.77 -2.83 3.67
C GLY A 548 21.86 -2.48 2.65
N TYR A 549 21.51 -2.32 1.38
CA TYR A 549 22.43 -1.86 0.34
C TYR A 549 22.78 -0.37 0.45
N LEU A 550 22.00 0.45 1.17
CA LEU A 550 22.31 1.84 1.48
C LEU A 550 23.11 1.90 2.77
N HIS A 551 24.37 2.31 2.68
CA HIS A 551 25.28 2.29 3.79
C HIS A 551 26.04 3.59 3.97
N LYS A 552 26.64 3.77 5.14
CA LYS A 552 27.60 4.84 5.38
C LYS A 552 28.90 4.53 4.61
N PHE A 553 29.21 5.35 3.63
CA PHE A 553 30.46 5.29 2.87
C PHE A 553 31.23 6.59 3.02
N CYS A 554 32.53 6.51 3.28
CA CYS A 554 33.44 7.66 3.39
C CYS A 554 34.02 8.01 2.04
N LEU A 555 33.72 9.20 1.54
CA LEU A 555 34.28 9.74 0.30
C LEU A 555 35.59 10.54 0.53
N ASN A 556 35.95 10.80 1.80
CA ASN A 556 37.19 11.49 2.14
C ASN A 556 38.39 10.56 2.04
N GLN A 557 39.59 11.14 1.90
CA GLN A 557 40.87 10.40 1.89
C GLN A 557 41.10 9.62 3.18
N SER A 558 40.50 10.07 4.32
CA SER A 558 40.50 9.37 5.60
C SER A 558 39.21 9.58 6.32
N GLU A 559 38.78 8.57 7.07
CA GLU A 559 37.66 8.70 7.98
C GLU A 559 37.94 9.72 9.08
N TYR A 560 36.88 10.40 9.55
CA TYR A 560 36.93 11.25 10.73
C TYR A 560 37.00 10.41 12.00
N ASP A 561 37.95 10.69 12.88
CA ASP A 561 38.17 9.91 14.13
C ASP A 561 37.20 10.28 15.28
N GLY A 562 36.16 11.11 15.01
CA GLY A 562 35.15 11.51 15.96
C GLY A 562 33.81 10.86 15.72
N ASN A 563 32.85 11.09 16.62
CA ASN A 563 31.50 10.60 16.53
C ASN A 563 30.58 11.62 15.84
N LEU A 564 30.23 11.40 14.59
CA LEU A 564 29.34 12.29 13.81
C LEU A 564 27.89 12.32 14.33
N SER A 565 27.48 11.38 15.19
CA SER A 565 26.19 11.47 15.89
C SER A 565 26.17 12.50 17.03
N ASN A 566 27.34 13.01 17.42
CA ASN A 566 27.46 14.05 18.45
C ASN A 566 27.46 15.44 17.80
N GLU A 567 26.59 16.34 18.25
CA GLU A 567 26.42 17.68 17.68
C GLU A 567 27.73 18.50 17.63
N SER A 568 28.52 18.49 18.71
CA SER A 568 29.76 19.26 18.76
C SER A 568 30.86 18.68 17.89
N GLU A 569 30.98 17.36 17.85
CA GLU A 569 31.97 16.67 16.99
C GLU A 569 31.59 16.77 15.52
N PHE A 570 30.28 16.72 15.19
CA PHE A 570 29.77 17.00 13.87
C PHE A 570 30.07 18.44 13.43
N LEU A 571 29.87 19.41 14.31
CA LEU A 571 30.23 20.82 14.03
C LEU A 571 31.72 20.99 13.77
N ASP A 572 32.58 20.32 14.54
CA ASP A 572 34.06 20.34 14.34
C ASP A 572 34.41 19.71 12.98
N TYR A 573 33.77 18.60 12.63
CA TYR A 573 33.97 17.97 11.31
C TYR A 573 33.51 18.87 10.16
N ILE A 574 32.32 19.47 10.22
CA ILE A 574 31.85 20.36 9.16
C ILE A 574 32.72 21.59 8.96
N LYS A 575 33.34 22.07 10.04
CA LYS A 575 34.33 23.19 9.98
C LYS A 575 35.72 22.78 9.55
N SER A 576 36.00 21.47 9.53
CA SER A 576 37.30 20.97 9.08
C SER A 576 37.43 21.06 7.57
N ASP A 577 38.66 21.19 7.09
CA ASP A 577 39.02 21.15 5.66
C ASP A 577 39.42 19.72 5.29
N SER A 578 38.44 18.84 5.14
CA SER A 578 38.65 17.46 4.71
C SER A 578 38.69 17.37 3.20
N GLU A 579 39.65 16.62 2.66
CA GLU A 579 39.83 16.33 1.22
C GLU A 579 39.11 15.01 0.88
N GLY A 580 38.41 14.98 -0.25
CA GLY A 580 37.66 13.82 -0.72
C GLY A 580 37.28 13.93 -2.19
N PHE A 581 36.58 12.94 -2.73
CA PHE A 581 36.24 12.83 -4.14
C PHE A 581 35.33 13.98 -4.67
N ASP A 582 34.53 14.60 -3.79
CA ASP A 582 33.68 15.74 -4.15
C ASP A 582 33.94 17.00 -3.29
N SER A 583 35.08 17.04 -2.58
CA SER A 583 35.43 18.14 -1.68
C SER A 583 35.64 19.49 -2.37
N ASP A 584 35.98 19.49 -3.66
CA ASP A 584 36.20 20.72 -4.45
C ASP A 584 34.89 21.38 -4.92
N ILE A 585 33.76 20.69 -4.73
CA ILE A 585 32.45 21.20 -5.17
C ILE A 585 31.96 22.26 -4.17
N LYS A 586 31.40 23.34 -4.68
CA LYS A 586 30.89 24.43 -3.85
C LYS A 586 29.89 23.98 -2.79
N TYR A 587 29.06 22.95 -3.07
CA TYR A 587 28.07 22.41 -2.17
C TYR A 587 28.64 21.54 -1.05
N TYR A 588 29.89 21.17 -1.09
CA TYR A 588 30.57 20.33 -0.09
C TYR A 588 30.49 20.94 1.32
N ARG A 589 30.54 22.30 1.40
CA ARG A 589 30.32 23.06 2.64
C ARG A 589 29.44 24.27 2.36
N TRP A 590 28.57 24.58 3.30
CA TRP A 590 27.71 25.75 3.24
C TRP A 590 27.38 26.29 4.63
N PHE A 591 27.06 27.59 4.72
CA PHE A 591 26.77 28.30 5.94
C PHE A 591 25.53 29.19 5.74
N ALA A 592 24.70 29.30 6.80
CA ALA A 592 23.53 30.17 6.78
C ALA A 592 23.26 30.72 8.19
N ALA A 593 22.74 31.94 8.25
CA ALA A 593 22.08 32.47 9.44
C ALA A 593 20.56 32.19 9.33
N ALA A 594 19.99 31.67 10.39
CA ALA A 594 18.56 31.38 10.49
C ALA A 594 17.93 32.17 11.64
N ASP A 595 16.73 32.68 11.42
CA ASP A 595 15.98 33.46 12.39
C ASP A 595 14.55 32.95 12.48
N PHE A 596 14.17 32.41 13.65
CA PHE A 596 12.83 31.84 13.91
C PHE A 596 11.89 32.82 14.61
N ARG A 597 12.39 33.99 15.02
CA ARG A 597 11.57 35.05 15.64
C ARG A 597 10.51 35.54 14.63
N ASP A 598 9.29 35.67 15.07
CA ASP A 598 8.14 36.05 14.23
C ASP A 598 7.83 35.07 13.08
N LYS A 599 8.38 33.84 13.11
CA LYS A 599 8.20 32.80 12.09
C LYS A 599 7.29 31.65 12.50
N THR A 600 6.79 31.65 13.76
CA THR A 600 5.98 30.54 14.28
C THR A 600 4.77 30.22 13.36
N GLY A 601 4.06 31.24 12.85
CA GLY A 601 2.92 31.02 11.96
C GLY A 601 3.28 30.33 10.66
N GLU A 602 4.38 30.77 9.99
CA GLU A 602 4.87 30.17 8.75
C GLU A 602 5.33 28.71 8.97
N ILE A 603 6.06 28.48 10.06
CA ILE A 603 6.52 27.13 10.42
C ILE A 603 5.32 26.21 10.73
N ASN A 604 4.31 26.70 11.48
CA ASN A 604 3.13 25.90 11.81
C ASN A 604 2.36 25.45 10.55
N GLU A 605 2.26 26.29 9.52
CA GLU A 605 1.66 25.90 8.23
C GLU A 605 2.48 24.80 7.52
N ILE A 606 3.82 24.92 7.53
CA ILE A 606 4.70 23.86 6.99
C ILE A 606 4.48 22.56 7.77
N LEU A 607 4.49 22.62 9.10
CA LEU A 607 4.32 21.45 9.96
C LEU A 607 2.97 20.77 9.75
N LYS A 608 1.89 21.54 9.65
CA LYS A 608 0.54 21.05 9.36
C LYS A 608 0.49 20.32 8.01
N ASN A 609 1.05 20.93 6.96
CA ASN A 609 1.09 20.33 5.63
C ASN A 609 1.96 19.05 5.59
N ARG A 610 3.04 19.01 6.38
CA ARG A 610 3.90 17.80 6.43
C ARG A 610 3.27 16.71 7.29
N ARG A 611 2.57 17.05 8.37
CA ARG A 611 1.82 16.10 9.20
C ARG A 611 0.69 15.44 8.42
N SER A 612 -0.04 16.18 7.56
CA SER A 612 -1.11 15.60 6.75
C SER A 612 -0.63 14.52 5.76
N ILE A 613 0.67 14.54 5.41
CA ILE A 613 1.28 13.48 4.58
C ILE A 613 1.69 12.28 5.43
N SER A 614 2.24 12.53 6.63
CA SER A 614 2.64 11.46 7.56
C SER A 614 2.72 11.99 9.00
N GLU A 615 1.76 11.57 9.82
CA GLU A 615 1.68 11.97 11.23
C GLU A 615 2.91 11.54 12.05
N LYS A 616 3.46 10.35 11.79
CA LYS A 616 4.65 9.83 12.48
C LYS A 616 5.93 10.65 12.23
N ASN A 617 5.95 11.49 11.21
CA ASN A 617 7.10 12.30 10.84
C ASN A 617 7.04 13.73 11.41
N VAL A 618 5.88 14.16 11.93
CA VAL A 618 5.69 15.44 12.61
C VAL A 618 4.79 15.23 13.80
N VAL A 619 5.35 15.18 15.01
CA VAL A 619 4.63 14.85 16.23
C VAL A 619 4.63 16.03 17.17
N TYR A 620 3.45 16.39 17.68
CA TYR A 620 3.24 17.48 18.62
C TYR A 620 3.12 16.95 20.03
N TYR A 621 3.81 17.58 20.99
CA TYR A 621 3.79 17.20 22.40
C TYR A 621 3.37 18.39 23.27
N GLY A 622 2.50 18.14 24.23
CA GLY A 622 2.08 19.12 25.23
C GLY A 622 3.20 19.50 26.20
N SER A 623 2.86 20.29 27.22
CA SER A 623 3.82 20.85 28.20
C SER A 623 4.53 19.79 29.06
N ASP A 624 4.01 18.58 29.15
CA ASP A 624 4.65 17.43 29.82
C ASP A 624 5.74 16.77 28.96
N GLY A 625 5.82 17.12 27.67
CA GLY A 625 6.77 16.60 26.70
C GLY A 625 6.54 15.14 26.29
N VAL A 626 5.42 14.54 26.71
CA VAL A 626 5.08 13.12 26.51
C VAL A 626 3.71 12.95 25.86
N THR A 627 2.71 13.72 26.30
CA THR A 627 1.34 13.62 25.78
C THR A 627 1.24 14.28 24.40
N GLU A 628 0.85 13.50 23.40
CA GLU A 628 0.64 14.01 22.04
C GLU A 628 -0.59 14.93 21.99
N THR A 629 -0.54 15.94 21.10
CA THR A 629 -1.63 16.87 20.84
C THR A 629 -1.87 17.01 19.35
N ASP A 630 -3.08 17.43 18.95
CA ASP A 630 -3.45 17.49 17.52
C ASP A 630 -3.20 18.87 16.88
N SER A 631 -2.87 19.88 17.67
CA SER A 631 -2.73 21.25 17.16
C SER A 631 -1.47 21.96 17.67
N PRO A 632 -0.59 22.45 16.77
CA PRO A 632 0.55 23.26 17.16
C PRO A 632 0.16 24.69 17.60
N ALA A 633 -1.02 25.17 17.21
CA ALA A 633 -1.47 26.54 17.54
C ALA A 633 -1.65 26.77 19.06
N GLU A 634 -1.89 25.71 19.82
CA GLU A 634 -2.05 25.77 21.28
C GLU A 634 -0.72 25.83 22.03
N LEU A 635 0.41 25.55 21.35
CA LEU A 635 1.72 25.46 21.93
C LEU A 635 2.38 26.86 22.21
N GLY A 636 1.85 27.94 21.61
CA GLY A 636 2.40 29.28 21.70
C GLY A 636 3.53 29.53 20.70
N GLU A 637 4.48 30.41 21.04
CA GLU A 637 5.60 30.77 20.14
C GLU A 637 6.77 29.77 20.26
N ILE A 638 7.56 29.66 19.19
CA ILE A 638 8.81 28.90 19.18
C ILE A 638 9.84 29.62 20.03
N THR A 639 10.41 28.92 21.02
CA THR A 639 11.40 29.46 21.94
C THR A 639 12.83 29.00 21.67
N SER A 640 13.00 27.80 21.08
CA SER A 640 14.30 27.30 20.61
C SER A 640 14.15 26.21 19.60
N ILE A 641 15.20 26.00 18.81
CA ILE A 641 15.31 24.90 17.84
C ILE A 641 16.65 24.19 18.08
N SER A 642 16.63 22.87 18.18
CA SER A 642 17.81 22.05 18.46
C SER A 642 17.74 20.71 17.75
N VAL A 643 18.90 20.11 17.51
CA VAL A 643 19.01 18.73 17.04
C VAL A 643 18.87 17.80 18.25
N GLU A 644 17.93 16.86 18.20
CA GLU A 644 17.72 15.88 19.27
C GLU A 644 18.46 14.56 18.95
N GLU A 645 18.53 14.20 17.66
CA GLU A 645 19.12 12.94 17.21
C GLU A 645 19.80 13.09 15.83
N ARG A 646 20.93 12.40 15.64
CA ARG A 646 21.67 12.32 14.38
C ARG A 646 21.98 10.89 14.01
N SER A 647 22.06 10.61 12.70
CA SER A 647 22.58 9.35 12.17
C SER A 647 24.07 9.17 12.47
N ALA A 648 24.58 7.96 12.26
CA ALA A 648 26.01 7.66 12.33
C ALA A 648 26.85 8.44 11.31
N SER A 649 26.25 8.93 10.24
CA SER A 649 26.91 9.79 9.21
C SER A 649 26.73 11.27 9.49
N GLY A 650 25.91 11.66 10.49
CA GLY A 650 25.74 13.04 10.90
C GLY A 650 24.52 13.77 10.36
N SER A 651 23.65 13.12 9.58
CA SER A 651 22.37 13.69 9.18
C SER A 651 21.44 13.90 10.38
N ILE A 652 20.66 14.96 10.40
CA ILE A 652 19.65 15.15 11.44
C ILE A 652 18.53 14.13 11.24
N LEU A 653 18.28 13.26 12.22
CA LEU A 653 17.17 12.32 12.26
C LEU A 653 15.93 12.95 12.95
N THR A 654 16.16 13.70 14.02
CA THR A 654 15.08 14.35 14.76
C THR A 654 15.48 15.79 15.08
N LEU A 655 14.71 16.74 14.54
CA LEU A 655 14.78 18.15 14.86
C LEU A 655 13.69 18.49 15.87
N LYS A 656 14.06 19.10 16.99
CA LYS A 656 13.13 19.55 18.03
C LYS A 656 12.92 21.04 17.95
N LEU A 657 11.66 21.45 17.81
CA LEU A 657 11.19 22.81 17.99
C LEU A 657 10.54 22.92 19.37
N GLN A 658 11.14 23.68 20.27
CA GLN A 658 10.58 23.95 21.59
C GLN A 658 9.65 25.15 21.50
N TYR A 659 8.44 25.00 22.00
CA TYR A 659 7.43 26.05 22.12
C TYR A 659 7.26 26.45 23.58
N GLU A 660 6.52 27.53 23.84
CA GLU A 660 6.22 28.00 25.20
C GLU A 660 5.49 26.93 26.04
N LYS A 661 4.60 26.14 25.42
CA LYS A 661 3.73 25.16 26.11
C LYS A 661 3.89 23.72 25.61
N GLY A 662 4.99 23.43 24.93
CA GLY A 662 5.21 22.09 24.41
C GLY A 662 6.35 22.02 23.42
N ALA A 663 6.39 20.97 22.62
CA ALA A 663 7.44 20.79 21.62
C ALA A 663 6.89 20.09 20.36
N VAL A 664 7.56 20.30 19.23
CA VAL A 664 7.31 19.55 18.00
C VAL A 664 8.60 18.82 17.62
N ARG A 665 8.49 17.52 17.33
CA ARG A 665 9.55 16.72 16.73
C ARG A 665 9.29 16.55 15.25
N VAL A 666 10.30 16.90 14.46
CA VAL A 666 10.27 16.79 13.01
C VAL A 666 11.29 15.74 12.59
N LYS A 667 10.83 14.72 11.90
CA LYS A 667 11.64 13.64 11.36
C LYS A 667 11.66 13.68 9.84
N THR A 668 12.53 12.90 9.25
CA THR A 668 12.93 12.79 7.84
C THR A 668 13.73 14.01 7.35
N GLU A 669 14.74 13.71 6.55
CA GLU A 669 15.64 14.73 6.02
C GLU A 669 14.90 15.82 5.23
N TYR A 670 13.88 15.43 4.44
CA TYR A 670 13.11 16.37 3.64
C TYR A 670 12.31 17.36 4.52
N ASN A 671 11.62 16.89 5.57
CA ASN A 671 10.85 17.75 6.47
C ASN A 671 11.76 18.70 7.23
N ILE A 672 12.89 18.21 7.71
CA ILE A 672 13.90 19.00 8.43
C ILE A 672 14.47 20.10 7.54
N ARG A 673 14.85 19.77 6.31
CA ARG A 673 15.32 20.73 5.30
C ARG A 673 14.29 21.81 4.99
N LYS A 674 13.00 21.44 4.89
CA LYS A 674 11.89 22.41 4.66
C LYS A 674 11.72 23.35 5.83
N VAL A 675 11.66 22.82 7.06
CA VAL A 675 11.48 23.65 8.27
C VAL A 675 12.64 24.61 8.46
N LEU A 676 13.88 24.12 8.42
CA LEU A 676 15.04 24.98 8.62
C LEU A 676 15.26 25.95 7.44
N GLY A 677 14.93 25.54 6.21
CA GLY A 677 15.02 26.39 5.01
C GLY A 677 14.15 27.62 5.07
N ALA A 678 12.95 27.52 5.64
CA ALA A 678 12.04 28.66 5.82
C ALA A 678 12.57 29.76 6.77
N LEU A 679 13.58 29.41 7.60
CA LEU A 679 14.25 30.33 8.52
C LEU A 679 15.43 31.07 7.91
N VAL A 680 15.87 30.66 6.72
CA VAL A 680 17.11 31.12 6.07
C VAL A 680 16.79 32.08 4.93
N LYS A 681 17.43 33.24 4.92
CA LYS A 681 17.32 34.20 3.82
C LYS A 681 18.38 33.96 2.74
N LYS A 682 19.56 33.54 3.16
CA LYS A 682 20.73 33.38 2.30
C LYS A 682 21.62 32.24 2.75
N ILE A 683 22.15 31.48 1.81
CA ILE A 683 23.19 30.45 2.00
C ILE A 683 24.47 30.92 1.33
N VAL A 684 25.59 30.76 2.02
CA VAL A 684 26.94 31.00 1.51
C VAL A 684 27.65 29.65 1.33
N TYR A 685 28.13 29.34 0.12
CA TYR A 685 28.78 28.08 -0.21
C TYR A 685 30.28 28.16 0.00
N LYS A 686 30.99 27.01 -0.09
CA LYS A 686 32.44 26.86 0.10
C LYS A 686 33.26 27.84 -0.76
N ASP A 687 32.84 28.09 -1.99
CA ASP A 687 33.52 29.00 -2.94
C ASP A 687 33.20 30.48 -2.73
N GLY A 688 32.40 30.80 -1.71
CA GLY A 688 31.91 32.15 -1.43
C GLY A 688 30.71 32.61 -2.27
N SER A 689 30.23 31.78 -3.19
CA SER A 689 28.98 32.06 -3.90
C SER A 689 27.76 32.00 -2.97
N GLU A 690 26.70 32.72 -3.32
CA GLU A 690 25.53 32.89 -2.48
C GLU A 690 24.27 32.44 -3.22
N SER A 691 23.29 31.93 -2.45
CA SER A 691 21.91 31.71 -2.93
C SER A 691 20.93 32.42 -2.00
N GLU A 692 19.92 33.05 -2.58
CA GLU A 692 18.82 33.74 -1.91
C GLU A 692 17.48 33.03 -2.22
N ASN A 693 16.41 33.43 -1.57
CA ASN A 693 15.07 32.86 -1.73
C ASN A 693 15.04 31.35 -1.43
N ILE A 694 15.59 31.00 -0.28
CA ILE A 694 15.73 29.61 0.15
C ILE A 694 14.37 29.06 0.56
N THR A 695 13.89 28.00 -0.10
CA THR A 695 12.66 27.27 0.25
C THR A 695 12.95 25.97 0.97
N MET A 696 14.19 25.49 0.90
CA MET A 696 14.66 24.24 1.51
C MET A 696 16.19 24.29 1.65
N LEU A 697 16.74 23.75 2.75
CA LEU A 697 18.20 23.63 2.89
C LEU A 697 18.80 22.68 1.86
N PRO A 698 20.10 22.84 1.51
CA PRO A 698 20.80 21.93 0.59
C PRO A 698 20.81 20.48 1.05
N SER A 699 20.94 20.24 2.36
CA SER A 699 20.94 18.90 2.97
C SER A 699 20.46 18.97 4.44
N ALA A 700 20.20 17.82 5.05
CA ALA A 700 20.00 17.67 6.50
C ALA A 700 21.30 17.47 7.28
N PHE A 701 22.46 17.45 6.61
CA PHE A 701 23.78 17.39 7.25
C PHE A 701 24.22 18.77 7.69
N CYS A 702 23.63 19.29 8.76
CA CYS A 702 23.99 20.60 9.30
C CYS A 702 23.96 20.63 10.82
N ALA A 703 24.93 21.32 11.42
CA ALA A 703 24.91 21.67 12.85
C ALA A 703 24.06 22.93 13.04
N VAL A 704 23.28 22.95 14.15
CA VAL A 704 22.41 24.05 14.54
C VAL A 704 22.94 24.66 15.83
N THR A 705 23.51 25.86 15.73
CA THR A 705 24.15 26.54 16.85
C THR A 705 23.35 27.80 17.23
N ALA A 706 22.82 27.87 18.45
CA ALA A 706 22.16 29.06 18.96
C ALA A 706 23.16 30.19 19.25
N GLN A 707 22.79 31.43 18.90
CA GLN A 707 23.59 32.63 19.14
C GLN A 707 23.01 33.40 20.34
N GLU A 708 23.85 34.26 20.93
CA GLU A 708 23.45 35.10 22.09
C GLU A 708 22.31 36.08 21.79
N ASP A 709 22.14 36.45 20.51
CA ASP A 709 21.07 37.35 20.06
C ASP A 709 19.76 36.64 19.74
N GLY A 710 19.67 35.31 19.99
CA GLY A 710 18.51 34.49 19.74
C GLY A 710 18.34 34.02 18.28
N THR A 711 19.33 34.27 17.42
CA THR A 711 19.40 33.67 16.07
C THR A 711 20.11 32.31 16.10
N LEU A 712 20.10 31.61 14.97
CA LEU A 712 20.81 30.35 14.76
C LEU A 712 21.88 30.49 13.68
N THR A 713 23.00 29.83 13.87
CA THR A 713 23.95 29.58 12.80
C THR A 713 23.81 28.14 12.36
N LEU A 714 23.59 27.92 11.05
CA LEU A 714 23.60 26.64 10.41
C LEU A 714 24.92 26.44 9.67
N SER A 715 25.66 25.39 10.04
CA SER A 715 26.91 25.00 9.38
C SER A 715 26.71 23.60 8.80
N GLY A 716 26.69 23.47 7.48
CA GLY A 716 26.33 22.23 6.83
C GLY A 716 27.21 21.87 5.62
N GLY A 717 26.93 20.73 5.06
CA GLY A 717 27.61 20.23 3.87
C GLY A 717 26.73 19.30 3.03
N GLY A 718 27.07 19.16 1.76
CA GLY A 718 26.37 18.34 0.81
C GLY A 718 25.15 19.03 0.18
N TYR A 719 24.65 18.42 -0.90
CA TYR A 719 23.45 18.83 -1.63
C TYR A 719 22.64 17.60 -2.06
N GLY A 720 21.46 17.40 -1.46
CA GLY A 720 20.58 16.24 -1.67
C GLY A 720 20.32 15.49 -0.35
N HIS A 721 19.75 14.32 -0.47
CA HIS A 721 19.33 13.48 0.67
C HIS A 721 20.49 12.72 1.33
N GLY A 722 21.58 12.44 0.58
CA GLY A 722 22.75 11.75 1.12
C GLY A 722 22.72 10.22 1.03
N LEU A 723 21.73 9.62 0.36
CA LEU A 723 21.59 8.16 0.21
C LEU A 723 22.10 7.69 -1.17
N GLY A 724 22.82 6.57 -1.17
CA GLY A 724 23.37 5.98 -2.39
C GLY A 724 24.45 6.85 -3.04
N MET A 725 24.43 6.99 -4.36
CA MET A 725 25.53 7.58 -5.11
C MET A 725 25.58 9.12 -5.08
N SER A 726 26.70 9.71 -4.61
CA SER A 726 27.02 11.11 -4.88
C SER A 726 27.47 11.27 -6.33
N GLN A 727 26.75 12.09 -7.12
CA GLN A 727 27.08 12.33 -8.54
C GLN A 727 28.44 13.01 -8.68
N ASN A 728 28.74 14.01 -7.85
CA ASN A 728 30.08 14.64 -7.84
C ASN A 728 31.15 13.71 -7.26
N GLY A 729 30.79 12.85 -6.27
CA GLY A 729 31.69 11.82 -5.77
C GLY A 729 32.03 10.79 -6.85
N ALA A 730 31.04 10.31 -7.62
CA ALA A 730 31.24 9.41 -8.75
C ALA A 730 32.14 10.04 -9.83
N ASN A 731 31.99 11.35 -10.12
CA ASN A 731 32.91 12.09 -11.00
C ASN A 731 34.33 12.07 -10.45
N GLY A 732 34.54 12.39 -9.17
CA GLY A 732 35.88 12.39 -8.55
C GLY A 732 36.52 11.00 -8.58
N MET A 733 35.75 9.94 -8.32
CA MET A 733 36.20 8.55 -8.40
C MET A 733 36.57 8.14 -9.83
N ALA A 734 35.75 8.51 -10.82
CA ALA A 734 36.06 8.28 -12.24
C ALA A 734 37.34 9.01 -12.69
N GLN A 735 37.57 10.26 -12.25
CA GLN A 735 38.79 11.00 -12.49
C GLN A 735 40.02 10.36 -11.81
N ALA A 736 39.82 9.68 -10.68
CA ALA A 736 40.84 8.88 -10.02
C ALA A 736 41.11 7.53 -10.72
N GLY A 737 40.40 7.21 -11.81
CA GLY A 737 40.56 6.01 -12.61
C GLY A 737 39.76 4.80 -12.17
N MET A 738 38.78 4.99 -11.32
CA MET A 738 37.84 3.91 -10.91
C MET A 738 36.87 3.58 -12.04
N SER A 739 36.55 2.31 -12.20
CA SER A 739 35.55 1.84 -13.16
C SER A 739 34.14 2.11 -12.68
N CYS A 740 33.14 2.04 -13.57
CA CYS A 740 31.74 2.08 -13.26
C CYS A 740 31.36 1.08 -12.15
N GLU A 741 31.87 -0.15 -12.24
CA GLU A 741 31.65 -1.21 -11.28
C GLU A 741 32.21 -0.87 -9.89
N ASP A 742 33.47 -0.36 -9.84
CA ASP A 742 34.09 0.08 -8.59
C ASP A 742 33.29 1.23 -7.94
N ILE A 743 32.81 2.17 -8.72
CA ILE A 743 31.99 3.31 -8.26
C ILE A 743 30.67 2.78 -7.65
N LEU A 744 29.97 1.92 -8.35
CA LEU A 744 28.66 1.37 -7.88
C LEU A 744 28.84 0.56 -6.59
N HIS A 745 29.83 -0.33 -6.51
CA HIS A 745 30.08 -1.12 -5.30
C HIS A 745 30.59 -0.29 -4.10
N ALA A 746 31.19 0.88 -4.35
CA ALA A 746 31.54 1.79 -3.26
C ALA A 746 30.29 2.45 -2.63
N PHE A 747 29.29 2.81 -3.44
CA PHE A 747 28.08 3.50 -2.96
C PHE A 747 26.97 2.56 -2.52
N TYR A 748 26.94 1.31 -3.01
CA TYR A 748 25.90 0.34 -2.69
C TYR A 748 26.53 -0.96 -2.22
N GLN A 749 26.25 -1.30 -0.96
CA GLN A 749 26.84 -2.47 -0.31
C GLN A 749 26.12 -3.75 -0.72
N ASP A 750 26.88 -4.84 -0.92
CA ASP A 750 26.37 -6.20 -1.14
C ASP A 750 25.38 -6.30 -2.33
N VAL A 751 25.52 -5.42 -3.32
CA VAL A 751 24.72 -5.47 -4.55
C VAL A 751 25.41 -6.27 -5.64
N GLU A 752 24.62 -6.84 -6.53
CA GLU A 752 25.03 -7.46 -7.79
C GLU A 752 24.64 -6.54 -8.95
N ILE A 753 25.55 -6.37 -9.92
CA ILE A 753 25.26 -5.69 -11.19
C ILE A 753 24.90 -6.77 -12.21
N ALA A 754 23.60 -6.97 -12.42
CA ALA A 754 23.07 -8.05 -13.23
C ALA A 754 22.15 -7.54 -14.34
N ASP A 755 21.80 -8.40 -15.28
CA ASP A 755 20.73 -8.09 -16.24
C ASP A 755 19.39 -8.07 -15.54
N VAL A 756 18.50 -7.17 -15.96
CA VAL A 756 17.17 -7.03 -15.35
C VAL A 756 16.32 -8.29 -15.49
N ASN A 757 16.56 -9.08 -16.54
CA ASN A 757 15.84 -10.32 -16.83
C ASN A 757 16.51 -11.59 -16.27
N GLU A 758 17.70 -11.49 -15.69
CA GLU A 758 18.38 -12.59 -14.98
C GLU A 758 17.97 -12.61 -13.50
#